data_0cb8b2127256117126dfed8d9d26aaf4
#
_entry.id   0cb8b2127256117126dfed8d9d26aaf4
#
_cell.length_a   1.000
_cell.length_b   1.000
_cell.length_c   1.000
_cell.angle_alpha   90.00
_cell.angle_beta   90.00
_cell.angle_gamma   90.00
#
_symmetry.space_group_name_H-M   'P 1'
#
loop_
_entity.id
_entity.type
_entity.pdbx_description
1 polymer ?
#
loop_
_entity_poly.entity_id
_entity_poly.type
_entity_poly.pdbx_seq_one_letter_code
_entity_poly.pdbx_strand_id
1 'polypeptide(L)'
;MGKKMDARQYIRIRGANENNLKNIDVDIPRNELVVLTGLSGSGKSSLAFDTIYAEGQRRYMESLSSYARQFLGQMEKPDVESIEGLSPAISIDQKSTNHNPRSTVGTVTEIYDYFRLLYARIGIPHCPKCGKEIKKQTVDQMVDQVMALPEGTKIQLLAPVVRGRKGTHAKLFERAKKSGYVRVRVDGNLYELSEDIALDKNIKHNIEIIVDRLVVKPGIEKRMTDSVESVLSLAEGLLIVDIIGGEPMNFSQSFSCPDCGISIEEIEPRSFSFNNPFGACPTCFGLGYKMEFDEDLMIPDPTLSIQQGAIAVMGWQSCTEKSSFTRAILDALCEEYHFDLETPFQDYPKEIHDVLIYGTNGKSVKVHYKGQRGEGVYDVVFEGLIKNVERRYRETGSETMNAEYETFMRITPCSECKGQRLKKGSLAVTVGEKNIAELTAFSIDKLQKFLQGLELTETQLMIGEQILKEIKARIQFLLDVGLDYLTLARATGTLSGGEAQRIRLATQIGSGLVGVAYILDEPSIGLHQRDNDKLLATLKHLRDLGNSLIVVEHDEDTMLAADCIVDIGPGAGEHGGQVVAVGTAQELMANEKSVTGAYLSGRLKIPVPEKREKPTGYLKVVGAKENNLKNIDVKFPLGIMTCVTGVSGSGKSSLVNEILYKTLAKKLNHARTIPGRHTRIEGLEQVDKVIDIDQSPIGRTPRSNPATYTGVFDLIRDLFAATPDAKARGYKKGRFSFNVKGGRCEACSGDGIIKIEMHFLPDVYVPCEVCGGKRYNRETLEVKYKGKTIYDVLNMTVEEALEFFEHVPSIRRKMETLNDVGLSYIRLGQPSTTLSGGEAQRIKLATELSRRSTGKTVYILDEPTTGLHFADVHKLTEILRRLSGDGNTVIVIEHNLDVIKTADYIIDIGPEGGDKGGTVVASGTPEEIAANEKSYTGKYIAAILNKK
;
A
#
# COMPACT_ATOMS: atom_id res chain seq x y z
N MET A 1 -46.46 -8.27 -31.19
CA MET A 1 -45.75 -7.23 -31.98
C MET A 1 -44.70 -6.63 -31.09
N GLY A 2 -43.46 -7.13 -31.20
CA GLY A 2 -42.35 -6.62 -30.38
C GLY A 2 -42.02 -5.16 -30.81
N LYS A 3 -42.02 -4.24 -29.84
CA LYS A 3 -41.43 -2.91 -30.04
C LYS A 3 -40.00 -3.12 -30.55
N LYS A 4 -39.68 -2.64 -31.76
CA LYS A 4 -38.28 -2.52 -32.17
C LYS A 4 -37.59 -1.63 -31.13
N MET A 5 -36.82 -2.26 -30.22
CA MET A 5 -36.00 -1.55 -29.26
C MET A 5 -35.01 -0.68 -30.03
N ASP A 6 -34.92 0.60 -29.69
CA ASP A 6 -34.01 1.54 -30.35
C ASP A 6 -32.57 1.14 -29.99
N ALA A 7 -31.77 0.84 -31.03
CA ALA A 7 -30.34 0.48 -30.87
C ALA A 7 -29.51 1.49 -30.08
N ARG A 8 -30.01 2.71 -29.94
CA ARG A 8 -29.37 3.78 -29.16
C ARG A 8 -29.55 3.67 -27.65
N GLN A 9 -30.50 2.81 -27.20
CA GLN A 9 -30.83 2.65 -25.77
C GLN A 9 -30.18 1.41 -25.14
N TYR A 10 -29.53 0.55 -25.92
CA TYR A 10 -28.94 -0.69 -25.44
C TYR A 10 -27.52 -0.91 -25.97
N ILE A 11 -26.67 -1.48 -25.13
CA ILE A 11 -25.44 -2.17 -25.55
C ILE A 11 -25.86 -3.59 -25.92
N ARG A 12 -25.76 -3.95 -27.17
CA ARG A 12 -26.15 -5.25 -27.69
C ARG A 12 -24.94 -6.13 -27.91
N ILE A 13 -24.87 -7.19 -27.16
CA ILE A 13 -23.79 -8.18 -27.24
C ILE A 13 -24.36 -9.43 -27.89
N ARG A 14 -23.66 -9.96 -28.87
CA ARG A 14 -24.04 -11.18 -29.62
C ARG A 14 -22.85 -12.11 -29.69
N GLY A 15 -23.09 -13.37 -29.34
CA GLY A 15 -22.12 -14.40 -29.50
C GLY A 15 -20.88 -14.25 -28.60
N ALA A 16 -21.04 -13.79 -27.37
CA ALA A 16 -19.90 -13.69 -26.47
C ALA A 16 -19.46 -15.06 -25.96
N ASN A 17 -18.19 -15.42 -26.23
CA ASN A 17 -17.64 -16.75 -25.96
C ASN A 17 -16.29 -16.71 -25.25
N GLU A 18 -15.98 -15.61 -24.59
CA GLU A 18 -14.72 -15.43 -23.87
C GLU A 18 -14.67 -16.32 -22.62
N ASN A 19 -13.54 -16.99 -22.39
CA ASN A 19 -13.29 -17.91 -21.27
C ASN A 19 -14.38 -19.01 -21.14
N ASN A 20 -15.25 -18.93 -20.13
CA ASN A 20 -16.31 -19.90 -19.90
C ASN A 20 -17.70 -19.47 -20.42
N LEU A 21 -17.81 -18.34 -21.10
CA LEU A 21 -19.06 -17.89 -21.71
C LEU A 21 -19.47 -18.83 -22.86
N LYS A 22 -20.76 -19.12 -22.98
CA LYS A 22 -21.32 -20.11 -23.92
C LYS A 22 -22.06 -19.43 -25.05
N ASN A 23 -21.37 -18.62 -25.85
CA ASN A 23 -21.94 -17.94 -27.02
C ASN A 23 -23.21 -17.17 -26.66
N ILE A 24 -23.12 -16.32 -25.63
CA ILE A 24 -24.28 -15.66 -25.05
C ILE A 24 -24.66 -14.38 -25.79
N ASP A 25 -25.98 -14.14 -25.82
CA ASP A 25 -26.59 -12.93 -26.31
C ASP A 25 -27.20 -12.17 -25.12
N VAL A 26 -26.88 -10.88 -24.99
CA VAL A 26 -27.44 -10.03 -23.93
C VAL A 26 -27.60 -8.60 -24.39
N ASP A 27 -28.69 -7.97 -24.00
CA ASP A 27 -28.97 -6.55 -24.23
C ASP A 27 -28.90 -5.81 -22.88
N ILE A 28 -27.90 -4.93 -22.72
CA ILE A 28 -27.65 -4.15 -21.50
C ILE A 28 -28.17 -2.72 -21.73
N PRO A 29 -29.07 -2.19 -20.91
CA PRO A 29 -29.57 -0.83 -21.08
C PRO A 29 -28.46 0.19 -20.84
N ARG A 30 -28.47 1.28 -21.63
CA ARG A 30 -27.53 2.39 -21.50
C ARG A 30 -28.05 3.44 -20.53
N ASN A 31 -27.12 4.19 -19.92
CA ASN A 31 -27.41 5.26 -18.98
C ASN A 31 -28.20 4.79 -17.74
N GLU A 32 -28.00 3.55 -17.39
CA GLU A 32 -28.59 2.89 -16.23
C GLU A 32 -27.51 2.26 -15.35
N LEU A 33 -27.87 1.94 -14.11
CA LEU A 33 -27.06 1.14 -13.19
C LEU A 33 -27.40 -0.33 -13.41
N VAL A 34 -26.52 -1.05 -14.07
CA VAL A 34 -26.68 -2.47 -14.38
C VAL A 34 -25.75 -3.29 -13.52
N VAL A 35 -26.31 -4.26 -12.80
CA VAL A 35 -25.53 -5.19 -11.98
C VAL A 35 -25.41 -6.54 -12.67
N LEU A 36 -24.16 -7.02 -12.83
CA LEU A 36 -23.86 -8.38 -13.25
C LEU A 36 -23.64 -9.23 -12.01
N THR A 37 -24.44 -10.23 -11.81
CA THR A 37 -24.42 -11.11 -10.63
C THR A 37 -24.37 -12.59 -11.01
N GLY A 38 -24.21 -13.48 -10.03
CA GLY A 38 -24.14 -14.92 -10.20
C GLY A 38 -23.04 -15.55 -9.34
N LEU A 39 -22.92 -16.87 -9.34
CA LEU A 39 -21.93 -17.62 -8.55
C LEU A 39 -20.48 -17.20 -8.86
N SER A 40 -19.57 -17.42 -7.91
CA SER A 40 -18.14 -17.24 -8.16
C SER A 40 -17.70 -18.17 -9.29
N GLY A 41 -16.95 -17.62 -10.28
CA GLY A 41 -16.55 -18.38 -11.47
C GLY A 41 -17.66 -18.62 -12.52
N SER A 42 -18.82 -17.96 -12.43
CA SER A 42 -19.92 -18.12 -13.41
C SER A 42 -19.68 -17.42 -14.76
N GLY A 43 -18.69 -16.53 -14.90
CA GLY A 43 -18.39 -15.78 -16.13
C GLY A 43 -18.74 -14.30 -16.10
N LYS A 44 -19.09 -13.73 -14.94
CA LYS A 44 -19.39 -12.28 -14.76
C LYS A 44 -18.24 -11.39 -15.22
N SER A 45 -17.04 -11.64 -14.69
CA SER A 45 -15.85 -10.86 -15.04
C SER A 45 -15.45 -11.07 -16.51
N SER A 46 -15.66 -12.27 -17.07
CA SER A 46 -15.42 -12.53 -18.49
C SER A 46 -16.34 -11.69 -19.39
N LEU A 47 -17.60 -11.51 -19.01
CA LEU A 47 -18.50 -10.62 -19.75
C LEU A 47 -18.14 -9.15 -19.54
N ALA A 48 -17.90 -8.72 -18.28
CA ALA A 48 -17.67 -7.30 -17.94
C ALA A 48 -16.33 -6.79 -18.47
N PHE A 49 -15.25 -7.48 -18.13
CA PHE A 49 -13.88 -7.02 -18.38
C PHE A 49 -13.27 -7.61 -19.65
N ASP A 50 -13.33 -8.93 -19.83
CA ASP A 50 -12.68 -9.59 -20.95
C ASP A 50 -13.46 -9.40 -22.28
N THR A 51 -14.77 -9.08 -22.20
CA THR A 51 -15.61 -8.84 -23.39
C THR A 51 -15.96 -7.37 -23.57
N ILE A 52 -16.74 -6.76 -22.66
CA ILE A 52 -17.27 -5.38 -22.83
C ILE A 52 -16.17 -4.34 -22.73
N TYR A 53 -15.38 -4.37 -21.65
CA TYR A 53 -14.29 -3.41 -21.44
C TYR A 53 -13.19 -3.58 -22.49
N ALA A 54 -12.78 -4.82 -22.76
CA ALA A 54 -11.74 -5.12 -23.74
C ALA A 54 -12.10 -4.59 -25.14
N GLU A 55 -13.35 -4.78 -25.60
CA GLU A 55 -13.81 -4.27 -26.88
C GLU A 55 -13.93 -2.73 -26.88
N GLY A 56 -14.40 -2.14 -25.79
CA GLY A 56 -14.46 -0.68 -25.61
C GLY A 56 -13.08 -0.03 -25.69
N GLN A 57 -12.10 -0.59 -25.01
CA GLN A 57 -10.70 -0.17 -25.05
C GLN A 57 -10.10 -0.37 -26.45
N ARG A 58 -10.33 -1.52 -27.07
CA ARG A 58 -9.82 -1.82 -28.41
C ARG A 58 -10.30 -0.77 -29.43
N ARG A 59 -11.60 -0.44 -29.44
CA ARG A 59 -12.18 0.61 -30.32
C ARG A 59 -11.61 1.99 -30.03
N TYR A 60 -11.43 2.33 -28.76
CA TYR A 60 -10.80 3.60 -28.40
C TYR A 60 -9.37 3.67 -28.92
N MET A 61 -8.58 2.60 -28.73
CA MET A 61 -7.21 2.51 -29.22
C MET A 61 -7.13 2.59 -30.76
N GLU A 62 -8.07 1.97 -31.49
CA GLU A 62 -8.14 2.06 -32.95
C GLU A 62 -8.44 3.48 -33.44
N SER A 63 -9.13 4.29 -32.65
CA SER A 63 -9.39 5.68 -32.97
C SER A 63 -8.18 6.61 -32.83
N LEU A 64 -7.12 6.16 -32.13
CA LEU A 64 -5.89 6.92 -31.93
C LEU A 64 -5.00 6.93 -33.18
N SER A 65 -4.06 7.87 -33.24
CA SER A 65 -3.07 7.94 -34.33
C SER A 65 -2.20 6.67 -34.40
N SER A 66 -1.68 6.36 -35.60
CA SER A 66 -0.79 5.20 -35.79
C SER A 66 0.46 5.26 -34.89
N TYR A 67 0.95 6.46 -34.59
CA TYR A 67 2.06 6.68 -33.68
C TYR A 67 1.70 6.29 -32.24
N ALA A 68 0.56 6.74 -31.72
CA ALA A 68 0.10 6.39 -30.38
C ALA A 68 -0.14 4.87 -30.24
N ARG A 69 -0.69 4.22 -31.28
CA ARG A 69 -0.91 2.77 -31.30
C ARG A 69 0.38 1.95 -31.22
N GLN A 70 1.49 2.44 -31.79
CA GLN A 70 2.81 1.77 -31.68
C GLN A 70 3.32 1.72 -30.24
N PHE A 71 3.02 2.73 -29.41
CA PHE A 71 3.43 2.76 -28.00
C PHE A 71 2.50 1.97 -27.08
N LEU A 72 1.21 1.89 -27.41
CA LEU A 72 0.20 1.30 -26.53
C LEU A 72 -0.05 -0.20 -26.81
N GLY A 73 0.52 -0.73 -27.90
CA GLY A 73 0.32 -2.11 -28.33
C GLY A 73 -1.00 -2.35 -29.07
N GLN A 74 -1.11 -3.49 -29.76
CA GLN A 74 -2.39 -3.97 -30.31
C GLN A 74 -3.09 -4.79 -29.24
N MET A 75 -4.34 -4.45 -28.93
CA MET A 75 -5.20 -5.30 -28.11
C MET A 75 -5.85 -6.36 -28.99
N GLU A 76 -5.85 -7.61 -28.52
CA GLU A 76 -6.56 -8.68 -29.19
C GLU A 76 -8.06 -8.42 -29.19
N LYS A 77 -8.74 -8.82 -30.25
CA LYS A 77 -10.20 -8.74 -30.28
C LYS A 77 -10.76 -9.82 -29.36
N PRO A 78 -11.66 -9.46 -28.44
CA PRO A 78 -12.32 -10.49 -27.62
C PRO A 78 -13.14 -11.45 -28.50
N ASP A 79 -13.32 -12.69 -28.02
CA ASP A 79 -14.14 -13.70 -28.69
C ASP A 79 -15.63 -13.37 -28.55
N VAL A 80 -16.07 -12.52 -29.45
CA VAL A 80 -17.45 -12.03 -29.55
C VAL A 80 -17.80 -11.74 -31.01
N GLU A 81 -18.99 -12.12 -31.43
CA GLU A 81 -19.45 -11.87 -32.81
C GLU A 81 -19.60 -10.36 -33.05
N SER A 82 -20.38 -9.69 -32.23
CA SER A 82 -20.57 -8.25 -32.32
C SER A 82 -20.99 -7.60 -30.99
N ILE A 83 -20.57 -6.33 -30.80
CA ILE A 83 -21.08 -5.46 -29.75
C ILE A 83 -21.50 -4.12 -30.39
N GLU A 84 -22.77 -3.78 -30.28
CA GLU A 84 -23.33 -2.52 -30.78
C GLU A 84 -23.69 -1.59 -29.62
N GLY A 85 -23.68 -0.28 -29.85
CA GLY A 85 -24.08 0.72 -28.87
C GLY A 85 -23.08 0.96 -27.73
N LEU A 86 -21.86 0.42 -27.79
CA LEU A 86 -20.84 0.57 -26.77
C LEU A 86 -20.25 1.97 -26.78
N SER A 87 -20.29 2.64 -25.62
CA SER A 87 -19.61 3.91 -25.35
C SER A 87 -18.11 3.68 -25.01
N PRO A 88 -17.28 4.73 -25.03
CA PRO A 88 -15.94 4.60 -24.44
C PRO A 88 -15.99 4.01 -23.05
N ALA A 89 -15.19 2.99 -22.79
CA ALA A 89 -15.25 2.21 -21.55
C ALA A 89 -14.09 2.56 -20.61
N ILE A 90 -14.39 2.72 -19.32
CA ILE A 90 -13.43 2.91 -18.23
C ILE A 90 -13.61 1.80 -17.23
N SER A 91 -12.52 1.08 -16.91
CA SER A 91 -12.50 0.04 -15.88
C SER A 91 -12.03 0.60 -14.54
N ILE A 92 -12.72 0.21 -13.48
CA ILE A 92 -12.31 0.45 -12.09
C ILE A 92 -12.24 -0.90 -11.39
N ASP A 93 -11.12 -1.58 -11.61
CA ASP A 93 -10.83 -2.90 -11.07
C ASP A 93 -10.18 -2.86 -9.66
N GLN A 94 -10.15 -3.99 -8.99
CA GLN A 94 -9.57 -4.16 -7.66
C GLN A 94 -8.05 -4.46 -7.71
N LYS A 95 -7.54 -5.02 -8.80
CA LYS A 95 -6.23 -5.69 -8.87
C LYS A 95 -5.00 -4.79 -8.88
N SER A 96 -5.10 -3.50 -9.15
CA SER A 96 -3.94 -2.63 -9.32
C SER A 96 -3.66 -1.76 -8.10
N THR A 97 -3.12 -2.33 -7.03
CA THR A 97 -2.43 -1.55 -6.02
C THR A 97 -1.07 -1.12 -6.58
N ASN A 98 -0.89 0.18 -6.74
CA ASN A 98 0.40 0.72 -7.16
C ASN A 98 1.41 0.57 -6.02
N HIS A 99 2.37 -0.33 -6.20
CA HIS A 99 3.43 -0.57 -5.21
C HIS A 99 4.56 0.47 -5.25
N ASN A 100 4.41 1.55 -6.03
CA ASN A 100 5.41 2.60 -6.04
C ASN A 100 5.44 3.32 -4.68
N PRO A 101 6.56 3.28 -3.92
CA PRO A 101 6.66 3.86 -2.59
C PRO A 101 6.52 5.39 -2.56
N ARG A 102 6.61 6.03 -3.71
CA ARG A 102 6.41 7.48 -3.87
C ARG A 102 4.97 7.87 -4.17
N SER A 103 4.11 6.94 -4.54
CA SER A 103 2.70 7.22 -4.78
C SER A 103 1.93 7.40 -3.47
N THR A 104 1.16 8.47 -3.36
CA THR A 104 0.29 8.78 -2.22
C THR A 104 -1.15 9.02 -2.69
N VAL A 105 -2.10 8.99 -1.77
CA VAL A 105 -3.50 9.36 -2.07
C VAL A 105 -3.54 10.72 -2.77
N GLY A 106 -2.81 11.72 -2.24
CA GLY A 106 -2.77 13.07 -2.83
C GLY A 106 -2.24 13.12 -4.26
N THR A 107 -1.26 12.28 -4.61
CA THR A 107 -0.70 12.26 -5.98
C THR A 107 -1.60 11.51 -6.96
N VAL A 108 -2.26 10.44 -6.54
CA VAL A 108 -3.18 9.67 -7.39
C VAL A 108 -4.46 10.43 -7.68
N THR A 109 -4.94 11.23 -6.71
CA THR A 109 -6.12 12.10 -6.87
C THR A 109 -5.81 13.45 -7.51
N GLU A 110 -4.55 13.71 -7.85
CA GLU A 110 -4.04 14.99 -8.37
C GLU A 110 -4.21 16.18 -7.39
N ILE A 111 -4.81 15.98 -6.23
CA ILE A 111 -5.01 17.04 -5.23
C ILE A 111 -3.67 17.63 -4.79
N TYR A 112 -2.63 16.81 -4.69
CA TYR A 112 -1.30 17.27 -4.32
C TYR A 112 -0.70 18.24 -5.32
N ASP A 113 -0.98 18.07 -6.61
CA ASP A 113 -0.51 18.99 -7.67
C ASP A 113 -1.16 20.37 -7.56
N TYR A 114 -2.44 20.42 -7.21
CA TYR A 114 -3.13 21.68 -6.90
C TYR A 114 -2.59 22.32 -5.62
N PHE A 115 -2.25 21.55 -4.58
CA PHE A 115 -1.58 22.09 -3.39
C PHE A 115 -0.20 22.65 -3.70
N ARG A 116 0.59 21.99 -4.52
CA ARG A 116 1.90 22.50 -4.98
C ARG A 116 1.73 23.86 -5.67
N LEU A 117 0.72 23.99 -6.52
CA LEU A 117 0.40 25.25 -7.20
C LEU A 117 -0.08 26.30 -6.21
N LEU A 118 -0.94 25.95 -5.27
CA LEU A 118 -1.44 26.85 -4.23
C LEU A 118 -0.30 27.42 -3.38
N TYR A 119 0.56 26.55 -2.85
CA TYR A 119 1.70 26.96 -2.02
C TYR A 119 2.73 27.81 -2.79
N ALA A 120 2.93 27.52 -4.08
CA ALA A 120 3.81 28.32 -4.92
C ALA A 120 3.26 29.71 -5.23
N ARG A 121 1.93 29.89 -5.22
CA ARG A 121 1.29 31.16 -5.62
C ARG A 121 0.89 32.05 -4.45
N ILE A 122 0.39 31.49 -3.35
CA ILE A 122 -0.10 32.25 -2.20
C ILE A 122 0.62 31.87 -0.90
N GLY A 123 1.55 30.93 -0.91
CA GLY A 123 2.30 30.53 0.26
C GLY A 123 3.22 31.63 0.79
N ILE A 124 3.29 31.75 2.11
CA ILE A 124 4.13 32.71 2.81
C ILE A 124 5.41 32.00 3.25
N PRO A 125 6.58 32.37 2.73
CA PRO A 125 7.84 31.75 3.12
C PRO A 125 8.33 32.26 4.45
N HIS A 126 8.86 31.34 5.27
CA HIS A 126 9.48 31.61 6.55
C HIS A 126 10.94 31.15 6.58
N CYS A 127 11.74 31.70 7.43
CA CYS A 127 13.10 31.25 7.64
C CYS A 127 13.11 29.87 8.32
N PRO A 128 13.71 28.83 7.73
CA PRO A 128 13.73 27.49 8.33
C PRO A 128 14.53 27.42 9.64
N LYS A 129 15.29 28.46 10.02
CA LYS A 129 16.08 28.53 11.25
C LYS A 129 15.41 29.35 12.34
N CYS A 130 14.95 30.57 12.05
CA CYS A 130 14.38 31.48 13.04
C CYS A 130 12.85 31.65 12.95
N GLY A 131 12.19 31.09 11.92
CA GLY A 131 10.74 31.14 11.75
C GLY A 131 10.18 32.50 11.28
N LYS A 132 11.02 33.55 11.12
CA LYS A 132 10.55 34.86 10.65
C LYS A 132 10.05 34.78 9.20
N GLU A 133 8.99 35.50 8.90
CA GLU A 133 8.49 35.64 7.52
C GLU A 133 9.55 36.31 6.62
N ILE A 134 9.73 35.75 5.43
CA ILE A 134 10.67 36.27 4.43
C ILE A 134 9.86 36.93 3.31
N LYS A 135 10.07 38.24 3.13
CA LYS A 135 9.44 39.01 2.05
C LYS A 135 10.47 39.41 1.01
N LYS A 136 10.12 39.36 -0.23
CA LYS A 136 10.86 39.98 -1.33
C LYS A 136 10.50 41.46 -1.34
N GLN A 137 11.48 42.34 -1.19
CA GLN A 137 11.25 43.79 -1.20
C GLN A 137 11.79 44.39 -2.49
N THR A 138 11.05 45.32 -3.07
CA THR A 138 11.55 46.12 -4.21
C THR A 138 12.43 47.27 -3.69
N VAL A 139 13.31 47.78 -4.56
CA VAL A 139 14.17 48.94 -4.23
C VAL A 139 13.33 50.11 -3.72
N ASP A 140 12.22 50.40 -4.40
CA ASP A 140 11.32 51.50 -3.99
C ASP A 140 10.75 51.29 -2.59
N GLN A 141 10.30 50.08 -2.26
CA GLN A 141 9.81 49.76 -0.91
C GLN A 141 10.88 49.90 0.18
N MET A 142 12.14 49.52 -0.13
CA MET A 142 13.25 49.70 0.78
C MET A 142 13.53 51.18 1.00
N VAL A 143 13.58 51.96 -0.06
CA VAL A 143 13.78 53.42 -0.01
C VAL A 143 12.66 54.08 0.76
N ASP A 144 11.39 53.78 0.50
CA ASP A 144 10.24 54.35 1.20
C ASP A 144 10.30 54.07 2.71
N GLN A 145 10.67 52.86 3.11
CA GLN A 145 10.81 52.49 4.52
C GLN A 145 11.94 53.29 5.20
N VAL A 146 13.08 53.49 4.51
CA VAL A 146 14.21 54.27 5.04
C VAL A 146 13.83 55.75 5.10
N MET A 147 13.12 56.25 4.09
CA MET A 147 12.68 57.66 4.08
C MET A 147 11.57 57.96 5.10
N ALA A 148 10.87 56.93 5.60
CA ALA A 148 9.89 57.06 6.68
C ALA A 148 10.54 57.30 8.08
N LEU A 149 11.87 57.18 8.19
CA LEU A 149 12.62 57.53 9.41
C LEU A 149 12.52 59.03 9.70
N PRO A 150 12.66 59.47 10.97
CA PRO A 150 12.63 60.89 11.32
C PRO A 150 13.68 61.69 10.53
N GLU A 151 13.28 62.90 10.09
CA GLU A 151 14.20 63.81 9.42
C GLU A 151 15.42 64.13 10.28
N GLY A 152 16.61 64.12 9.70
CA GLY A 152 17.87 64.31 10.40
C GLY A 152 18.54 63.02 10.90
N THR A 153 17.88 61.84 10.74
CA THR A 153 18.45 60.55 11.10
C THR A 153 19.71 60.26 10.24
N LYS A 154 20.82 59.96 10.91
CA LYS A 154 22.07 59.58 10.25
C LYS A 154 22.12 58.09 10.04
N ILE A 155 22.29 57.66 8.76
CA ILE A 155 22.30 56.26 8.37
C ILE A 155 23.56 55.91 7.55
N GLN A 156 23.93 54.64 7.58
CA GLN A 156 24.96 54.05 6.73
C GLN A 156 24.35 52.89 5.95
N LEU A 157 24.64 52.85 4.65
CA LEU A 157 24.22 51.75 3.80
C LEU A 157 25.35 50.72 3.69
N LEU A 158 25.12 49.52 4.16
CA LEU A 158 26.11 48.44 4.26
C LEU A 158 25.78 47.30 3.34
N ALA A 159 26.79 46.83 2.59
CA ALA A 159 26.70 45.62 1.76
C ALA A 159 27.32 44.43 2.51
N PRO A 160 26.51 43.49 3.03
CA PRO A 160 27.03 42.31 3.74
C PRO A 160 27.58 41.26 2.75
N VAL A 161 28.84 41.40 2.39
CA VAL A 161 29.51 40.56 1.37
C VAL A 161 30.07 39.25 1.89
N VAL A 162 30.35 39.14 3.21
CA VAL A 162 30.72 37.89 3.89
C VAL A 162 29.89 37.75 5.16
N ARG A 163 29.31 36.58 5.33
CA ARG A 163 28.47 36.24 6.50
C ARG A 163 28.87 34.88 7.05
N GLY A 164 29.50 34.90 8.22
CA GLY A 164 29.88 33.69 8.95
C GLY A 164 30.82 32.73 8.22
N ARG A 165 31.67 33.20 7.32
CA ARG A 165 32.62 32.38 6.54
C ARG A 165 34.04 32.50 7.08
N LYS A 166 34.75 31.39 7.13
CA LYS A 166 36.19 31.35 7.47
C LYS A 166 37.03 31.83 6.31
N GLY A 167 38.17 32.51 6.60
CA GLY A 167 39.12 32.92 5.58
C GLY A 167 39.74 34.31 5.92
N THR A 168 40.83 34.63 5.28
CA THR A 168 41.51 35.95 5.42
C THR A 168 40.85 37.05 4.57
N HIS A 169 40.03 36.67 3.59
CA HIS A 169 39.28 37.56 2.70
C HIS A 169 40.07 38.69 2.02
N ALA A 170 41.43 38.59 1.93
CA ALA A 170 42.32 39.60 1.38
C ALA A 170 41.95 40.07 -0.03
N LYS A 171 41.58 39.09 -0.94
CA LYS A 171 41.11 39.42 -2.30
C LYS A 171 39.84 40.26 -2.34
N LEU A 172 38.95 40.09 -1.36
CA LEU A 172 37.74 40.87 -1.25
C LEU A 172 38.05 42.33 -0.90
N PHE A 173 38.95 42.56 0.06
CA PHE A 173 39.40 43.90 0.45
C PHE A 173 40.11 44.61 -0.71
N GLU A 174 40.98 43.92 -1.43
CA GLU A 174 41.61 44.47 -2.64
C GLU A 174 40.60 44.84 -3.73
N ARG A 175 39.59 44.00 -3.96
CA ARG A 175 38.54 44.30 -4.93
C ARG A 175 37.71 45.51 -4.50
N ALA A 176 37.30 45.56 -3.22
CA ALA A 176 36.55 46.68 -2.66
C ALA A 176 37.32 47.99 -2.77
N LYS A 177 38.63 47.98 -2.47
CA LYS A 177 39.53 49.13 -2.59
C LYS A 177 39.65 49.58 -4.05
N LYS A 178 39.79 48.63 -5.01
CA LYS A 178 39.87 48.96 -6.47
C LYS A 178 38.56 49.54 -6.99
N SER A 179 37.41 49.17 -6.38
CA SER A 179 36.08 49.68 -6.74
C SER A 179 35.79 51.03 -6.08
N GLY A 180 36.72 51.63 -5.34
CA GLY A 180 36.62 52.99 -4.79
C GLY A 180 35.95 53.07 -3.40
N TYR A 181 35.64 51.94 -2.78
CA TYR A 181 35.11 51.94 -1.40
C TYR A 181 36.26 52.27 -0.42
N VAL A 182 35.92 52.99 0.66
CA VAL A 182 36.89 53.52 1.62
C VAL A 182 36.88 52.74 2.93
N ARG A 183 35.68 52.26 3.34
CA ARG A 183 35.49 51.69 4.68
C ARG A 183 34.74 50.35 4.64
N VAL A 184 35.11 49.52 5.60
CA VAL A 184 34.50 48.19 5.80
C VAL A 184 34.26 47.98 7.31
N ARG A 185 33.17 47.29 7.63
CA ARG A 185 32.90 46.81 8.98
C ARG A 185 33.17 45.32 9.02
N VAL A 186 34.07 44.90 9.92
CA VAL A 186 34.44 43.50 10.10
C VAL A 186 34.12 43.11 11.55
N ASP A 187 33.26 42.11 11.72
CA ASP A 187 32.82 41.61 13.02
C ASP A 187 32.35 42.73 13.95
N GLY A 188 31.67 43.75 13.41
CA GLY A 188 31.14 44.91 14.13
C GLY A 188 32.13 46.07 14.25
N ASN A 189 33.41 45.87 13.94
CA ASN A 189 34.46 46.92 14.05
C ASN A 189 34.67 47.61 12.71
N LEU A 190 34.86 48.93 12.73
CA LEU A 190 35.08 49.75 11.56
C LEU A 190 36.56 49.79 11.20
N TYR A 191 36.89 49.54 9.91
CA TYR A 191 38.25 49.64 9.37
C TYR A 191 38.25 50.49 8.11
N GLU A 192 39.38 51.13 7.84
CA GLU A 192 39.64 51.76 6.56
C GLU A 192 40.31 50.76 5.61
N LEU A 193 39.84 50.70 4.37
CA LEU A 193 40.47 49.80 3.34
C LEU A 193 41.87 50.23 2.92
N SER A 194 42.33 51.37 3.43
CA SER A 194 43.74 51.82 3.33
C SER A 194 44.64 51.05 4.29
N GLU A 195 44.09 50.57 5.40
CA GLU A 195 44.82 49.82 6.45
C GLU A 195 45.01 48.36 6.08
N ASP A 196 45.99 47.70 6.70
CA ASP A 196 46.25 46.27 6.49
C ASP A 196 45.36 45.45 7.42
N ILE A 197 44.28 44.91 6.90
CA ILE A 197 43.30 44.18 7.67
C ILE A 197 43.67 42.69 7.69
N ALA A 198 44.31 42.27 8.79
CA ALA A 198 44.71 40.85 8.98
C ALA A 198 43.59 40.08 9.71
N LEU A 199 42.98 39.07 9.04
CA LEU A 199 41.94 38.20 9.63
C LEU A 199 42.48 36.79 9.83
N ASP A 200 42.04 36.13 10.92
CA ASP A 200 42.37 34.72 11.17
C ASP A 200 41.54 33.81 10.26
N LYS A 201 42.26 33.01 9.46
CA LYS A 201 41.65 32.05 8.50
C LYS A 201 40.76 30.96 9.13
N ASN A 202 40.91 30.72 10.43
CA ASN A 202 40.20 29.66 11.15
C ASN A 202 38.89 30.17 11.85
N ILE A 203 38.73 31.46 11.94
CA ILE A 203 37.59 32.13 12.59
C ILE A 203 36.56 32.47 11.50
N LYS A 204 35.27 32.45 11.86
CA LYS A 204 34.20 32.94 11.01
C LYS A 204 34.07 34.45 11.13
N HIS A 205 34.12 35.12 9.99
CA HIS A 205 34.00 36.58 9.91
C HIS A 205 32.70 37.02 9.24
N ASN A 206 32.23 38.20 9.65
CA ASN A 206 31.19 38.96 8.95
C ASN A 206 31.85 40.22 8.39
N ILE A 207 31.68 40.47 7.10
CA ILE A 207 32.28 41.62 6.43
C ILE A 207 31.23 42.39 5.68
N GLU A 208 31.08 43.66 5.97
CA GLU A 208 30.12 44.56 5.39
C GLU A 208 30.83 45.79 4.81
N ILE A 209 30.64 46.05 3.51
CA ILE A 209 31.23 47.21 2.83
C ILE A 209 30.30 48.38 3.07
N ILE A 210 30.82 49.54 3.56
CA ILE A 210 30.05 50.77 3.66
C ILE A 210 30.04 51.43 2.29
N VAL A 211 28.85 51.49 1.68
CA VAL A 211 28.66 52.04 0.33
C VAL A 211 28.40 53.53 0.40
N ASP A 212 27.51 53.99 1.29
CA ASP A 212 27.18 55.40 1.43
C ASP A 212 26.80 55.74 2.88
N ARG A 213 26.91 57.01 3.23
CA ARG A 213 26.49 57.63 4.50
C ARG A 213 25.60 58.81 4.21
N LEU A 214 24.36 58.75 4.68
CA LEU A 214 23.32 59.68 4.33
C LEU A 214 22.66 60.24 5.61
N VAL A 215 22.05 61.40 5.45
CA VAL A 215 21.13 61.93 6.46
C VAL A 215 19.74 61.99 5.82
N VAL A 216 18.76 61.37 6.48
CA VAL A 216 17.38 61.32 5.99
C VAL A 216 16.82 62.74 5.94
N LYS A 217 16.49 63.22 4.76
CA LYS A 217 15.87 64.52 4.51
C LYS A 217 15.10 64.48 3.19
N PRO A 218 14.09 65.32 3.00
CA PRO A 218 13.38 65.41 1.70
C PRO A 218 14.35 65.74 0.56
N GLY A 219 14.19 65.11 -0.61
CA GLY A 219 14.97 65.35 -1.83
C GLY A 219 16.25 64.48 -1.99
N ILE A 220 16.50 63.50 -1.10
CA ILE A 220 17.61 62.54 -1.26
C ILE A 220 17.19 61.24 -1.89
N GLU A 221 15.91 61.06 -2.25
CA GLU A 221 15.32 59.80 -2.72
C GLU A 221 16.14 59.23 -3.88
N LYS A 222 16.49 60.02 -4.91
CA LYS A 222 17.27 59.59 -6.04
C LYS A 222 18.65 59.03 -5.62
N ARG A 223 19.39 59.78 -4.79
CA ARG A 223 20.67 59.31 -4.30
C ARG A 223 20.58 58.07 -3.41
N MET A 224 19.49 57.99 -2.61
CA MET A 224 19.18 56.82 -1.81
C MET A 224 18.97 55.62 -2.70
N THR A 225 18.13 55.72 -3.77
CA THR A 225 17.89 54.67 -4.73
C THR A 225 19.17 54.17 -5.40
N ASP A 226 20.01 55.11 -5.91
CA ASP A 226 21.29 54.77 -6.58
C ASP A 226 22.24 54.02 -5.60
N SER A 227 22.28 54.46 -4.34
CA SER A 227 23.09 53.82 -3.32
C SER A 227 22.57 52.47 -2.88
N VAL A 228 21.26 52.31 -2.72
CA VAL A 228 20.58 51.01 -2.43
C VAL A 228 20.84 50.02 -3.55
N GLU A 229 20.66 50.41 -4.83
CA GLU A 229 20.97 49.54 -5.97
C GLU A 229 22.43 49.08 -6.00
N SER A 230 23.37 49.99 -5.67
CA SER A 230 24.78 49.65 -5.57
C SER A 230 25.06 48.63 -4.47
N VAL A 231 24.42 48.78 -3.31
CA VAL A 231 24.54 47.82 -2.18
C VAL A 231 23.97 46.46 -2.57
N LEU A 232 22.79 46.43 -3.14
CA LEU A 232 22.11 45.20 -3.56
C LEU A 232 22.92 44.44 -4.63
N SER A 233 23.55 45.17 -5.57
CA SER A 233 24.44 44.58 -6.56
C SER A 233 25.68 43.96 -5.95
N LEU A 234 26.28 44.59 -4.94
CA LEU A 234 27.46 44.08 -4.22
C LEU A 234 27.18 42.87 -3.32
N ALA A 235 26.04 42.91 -2.63
CA ALA A 235 25.70 41.93 -1.61
C ALA A 235 24.62 40.90 -2.08
N GLU A 236 24.54 40.70 -3.38
CA GLU A 236 23.64 39.69 -3.97
C GLU A 236 22.18 39.84 -3.50
N GLY A 237 21.70 41.08 -3.46
CA GLY A 237 20.32 41.40 -3.09
C GLY A 237 20.07 41.68 -1.59
N LEU A 238 21.12 41.84 -0.78
CA LEU A 238 21.04 42.14 0.64
C LEU A 238 21.45 43.60 0.93
N LEU A 239 20.74 44.25 1.84
CA LEU A 239 21.06 45.59 2.30
C LEU A 239 20.89 45.66 3.82
N ILE A 240 21.88 46.28 4.51
CA ILE A 240 21.79 46.68 5.91
C ILE A 240 21.81 48.20 5.98
N VAL A 241 20.78 48.81 6.57
CA VAL A 241 20.74 50.21 6.89
C VAL A 241 21.04 50.37 8.38
N ASP A 242 22.26 50.78 8.69
CA ASP A 242 22.73 51.00 10.05
C ASP A 242 22.34 52.41 10.49
N ILE A 243 21.47 52.48 11.51
CA ILE A 243 21.00 53.75 12.06
C ILE A 243 21.97 54.14 13.20
N ILE A 244 22.65 55.26 13.06
CA ILE A 244 23.59 55.72 14.07
C ILE A 244 22.85 56.08 15.36
N GLY A 245 23.02 55.24 16.38
CA GLY A 245 22.35 55.35 17.67
C GLY A 245 21.00 54.62 17.75
N GLY A 246 20.64 53.82 16.76
CA GLY A 246 19.44 53.00 16.71
C GLY A 246 19.71 51.55 16.30
N GLU A 247 18.67 50.77 16.14
CA GLU A 247 18.79 49.40 15.65
C GLU A 247 18.92 49.39 14.12
N PRO A 248 19.74 48.48 13.51
CA PRO A 248 19.89 48.40 12.08
C PRO A 248 18.64 47.78 11.42
N MET A 249 18.26 48.29 10.26
CA MET A 249 17.21 47.72 9.40
C MET A 249 17.85 46.79 8.37
N ASN A 250 17.33 45.58 8.28
CA ASN A 250 17.79 44.58 7.31
C ASN A 250 16.78 44.41 6.19
N PHE A 251 17.23 44.45 4.94
CA PHE A 251 16.39 44.30 3.75
C PHE A 251 16.94 43.24 2.82
N SER A 252 16.04 42.61 2.05
CA SER A 252 16.41 41.63 1.04
C SER A 252 15.56 41.74 -0.21
N GLN A 253 16.21 41.76 -1.36
CA GLN A 253 15.58 41.71 -2.69
C GLN A 253 15.27 40.26 -3.12
N SER A 254 15.92 39.26 -2.54
CA SER A 254 15.68 37.84 -2.74
C SER A 254 15.01 37.21 -1.53
N PHE A 255 14.46 35.99 -1.68
CA PHE A 255 13.93 35.21 -0.57
C PHE A 255 15.04 34.76 0.38
N SER A 256 15.65 35.70 1.09
CA SER A 256 16.68 35.42 2.09
C SER A 256 16.34 36.05 3.44
N CYS A 257 16.63 35.32 4.51
CA CYS A 257 16.48 35.84 5.87
C CYS A 257 17.58 36.85 6.17
N PRO A 258 17.24 38.09 6.46
CA PRO A 258 18.25 39.13 6.76
C PRO A 258 19.06 38.80 8.01
N ASP A 259 18.46 38.13 9.01
CA ASP A 259 19.11 37.82 10.28
C ASP A 259 19.98 36.56 10.22
N CYS A 260 19.48 35.52 9.59
CA CYS A 260 20.15 34.21 9.55
C CYS A 260 21.06 34.01 8.33
N GLY A 261 20.93 34.84 7.30
CA GLY A 261 21.68 34.69 6.03
C GLY A 261 21.33 33.48 5.21
N ILE A 262 20.22 32.81 5.52
CA ILE A 262 19.72 31.65 4.76
C ILE A 262 18.92 32.17 3.58
N SER A 263 19.33 31.80 2.38
CA SER A 263 18.55 32.02 1.16
C SER A 263 17.67 30.83 0.86
N ILE A 264 16.40 31.09 0.55
CA ILE A 264 15.46 30.07 0.05
C ILE A 264 15.48 30.18 -1.47
N GLU A 265 15.57 29.06 -2.15
CA GLU A 265 15.43 28.96 -3.61
C GLU A 265 14.07 29.55 -4.03
N GLU A 266 13.96 30.01 -5.28
CA GLU A 266 12.71 30.57 -5.81
C GLU A 266 11.57 29.56 -5.64
N ILE A 267 10.45 30.03 -5.10
CA ILE A 267 9.30 29.20 -4.77
C ILE A 267 8.49 28.92 -6.02
N GLU A 268 8.67 27.72 -6.56
CA GLU A 268 7.95 27.22 -7.73
C GLU A 268 7.18 25.94 -7.35
N PRO A 269 6.19 25.50 -8.15
CA PRO A 269 5.48 24.25 -7.89
C PRO A 269 6.39 23.03 -7.76
N ARG A 270 7.55 23.01 -8.47
CA ARG A 270 8.55 21.92 -8.36
C ARG A 270 9.24 21.88 -7.00
N SER A 271 9.31 22.99 -6.27
CA SER A 271 9.90 23.09 -4.93
C SER A 271 9.10 22.29 -3.89
N PHE A 272 7.85 21.98 -4.17
CA PHE A 272 6.97 21.18 -3.32
C PHE A 272 6.79 19.75 -3.82
N SER A 273 7.53 19.32 -4.85
CA SER A 273 7.49 17.96 -5.36
C SER A 273 8.51 17.08 -4.66
N PHE A 274 8.05 16.08 -3.94
CA PHE A 274 8.95 15.08 -3.36
C PHE A 274 9.47 14.05 -4.39
N ASN A 275 8.94 14.06 -5.62
CA ASN A 275 9.44 13.26 -6.74
C ASN A 275 10.50 13.99 -7.57
N ASN A 276 10.77 15.25 -7.25
CA ASN A 276 11.73 16.08 -7.96
C ASN A 276 12.90 16.45 -7.04
N PRO A 277 14.16 16.35 -7.48
CA PRO A 277 15.34 16.70 -6.66
C PRO A 277 15.31 18.14 -6.10
N PHE A 278 14.60 19.07 -6.75
CA PHE A 278 14.44 20.45 -6.26
C PHE A 278 13.66 20.55 -4.96
N GLY A 279 12.64 19.71 -4.76
CA GLY A 279 11.79 19.73 -3.58
C GLY A 279 12.05 18.59 -2.59
N ALA A 280 12.56 17.45 -3.07
CA ALA A 280 12.77 16.25 -2.28
C ALA A 280 13.82 16.44 -1.18
N CYS A 281 13.59 15.86 -0.01
CA CYS A 281 14.59 15.74 1.04
C CYS A 281 15.85 15.03 0.50
N PRO A 282 17.05 15.60 0.63
CA PRO A 282 18.28 15.04 0.06
C PRO A 282 18.71 13.72 0.71
N THR A 283 18.27 13.46 1.94
CA THR A 283 18.64 12.27 2.71
C THR A 283 17.81 11.05 2.35
N CYS A 284 16.50 11.20 2.12
CA CYS A 284 15.59 10.10 1.76
C CYS A 284 15.09 10.18 0.31
N PHE A 285 15.56 11.13 -0.48
CA PHE A 285 15.15 11.34 -1.88
C PHE A 285 13.62 11.39 -2.08
N GLY A 286 12.90 11.98 -1.12
CA GLY A 286 11.45 12.14 -1.17
C GLY A 286 10.64 10.93 -0.68
N LEU A 287 11.27 9.87 -0.21
CA LEU A 287 10.56 8.71 0.35
C LEU A 287 9.92 9.02 1.72
N GLY A 288 10.53 9.90 2.51
CA GLY A 288 10.09 10.22 3.87
C GLY A 288 10.56 9.22 4.93
N TYR A 289 11.08 8.09 4.52
CA TYR A 289 11.56 7.03 5.39
C TYR A 289 12.86 6.41 4.86
N LYS A 290 13.49 5.63 5.70
CA LYS A 290 14.60 4.74 5.34
C LYS A 290 14.25 3.31 5.69
N MET A 291 14.75 2.38 4.91
CA MET A 291 14.75 0.96 5.24
C MET A 291 16.12 0.65 5.84
N GLU A 292 16.13 0.25 7.08
CA GLU A 292 17.36 -0.07 7.82
C GLU A 292 17.24 -1.47 8.40
N PHE A 293 18.33 -2.24 8.37
CA PHE A 293 18.36 -3.55 9.00
C PHE A 293 18.13 -3.41 10.50
N ASP A 294 17.23 -4.24 11.02
CA ASP A 294 16.77 -4.16 12.39
C ASP A 294 17.27 -5.38 13.19
N GLU A 295 17.87 -5.10 14.32
CA GLU A 295 18.41 -6.13 15.21
C GLU A 295 17.35 -7.08 15.71
N ASP A 296 16.17 -6.59 16.13
CA ASP A 296 15.08 -7.42 16.66
C ASP A 296 14.53 -8.39 15.60
N LEU A 297 14.65 -8.04 14.31
CA LEU A 297 14.26 -8.91 13.21
C LEU A 297 15.36 -9.92 12.87
N MET A 298 16.63 -9.54 13.01
CA MET A 298 17.76 -10.42 12.77
C MET A 298 17.97 -11.41 13.91
N ILE A 299 17.61 -11.02 15.16
CA ILE A 299 17.69 -11.82 16.37
C ILE A 299 16.30 -11.85 17.03
N PRO A 300 15.37 -12.62 16.46
CA PRO A 300 13.96 -12.60 16.87
C PRO A 300 13.71 -13.14 18.29
N ASP A 301 14.58 -13.99 18.77
CA ASP A 301 14.54 -14.55 20.12
C ASP A 301 15.89 -14.38 20.83
N PRO A 302 16.10 -13.28 21.56
CA PRO A 302 17.35 -13.00 22.24
C PRO A 302 17.58 -13.88 23.48
N THR A 303 16.60 -14.68 23.90
CA THR A 303 16.78 -15.68 24.97
C THR A 303 17.57 -16.90 24.50
N LEU A 304 17.68 -17.12 23.20
CA LEU A 304 18.51 -18.15 22.61
C LEU A 304 19.97 -17.70 22.55
N SER A 305 20.89 -18.66 22.65
CA SER A 305 22.31 -18.43 22.37
C SER A 305 22.58 -18.49 20.84
N ILE A 306 23.74 -18.00 20.43
CA ILE A 306 24.18 -18.11 19.04
C ILE A 306 24.27 -19.58 18.62
N GLN A 307 24.73 -20.44 19.52
CA GLN A 307 24.80 -21.89 19.31
C GLN A 307 23.42 -22.52 19.13
N GLN A 308 22.40 -22.00 19.79
CA GLN A 308 21.01 -22.43 19.65
C GLN A 308 20.29 -21.81 18.45
N GLY A 309 20.95 -20.90 17.70
CA GLY A 309 20.40 -20.31 16.50
C GLY A 309 19.72 -18.96 16.71
N ALA A 310 20.16 -18.14 17.66
CA ALA A 310 19.64 -16.79 17.89
C ALA A 310 19.67 -15.92 16.61
N ILE A 311 20.70 -16.06 15.76
CA ILE A 311 20.86 -15.31 14.53
C ILE A 311 20.04 -15.98 13.40
N ALA A 312 18.97 -15.34 13.00
CA ALA A 312 18.02 -15.87 12.02
C ALA A 312 18.35 -15.51 10.56
N VAL A 313 19.37 -14.68 10.33
CA VAL A 313 19.71 -14.15 9.01
C VAL A 313 20.29 -15.25 8.11
N MET A 314 19.86 -15.29 6.86
CA MET A 314 20.36 -16.23 5.87
C MET A 314 21.88 -16.08 5.66
N GLY A 315 22.55 -17.23 5.64
CA GLY A 315 24.02 -17.31 5.57
C GLY A 315 24.74 -17.19 6.92
N TRP A 316 24.02 -16.84 8.01
CA TRP A 316 24.50 -16.89 9.39
C TRP A 316 23.92 -18.08 10.18
N GLN A 317 22.88 -18.72 9.67
CA GLN A 317 22.29 -19.94 10.28
C GLN A 317 23.30 -21.07 10.42
N SER A 318 24.29 -21.15 9.52
CA SER A 318 25.38 -22.11 9.57
C SER A 318 26.38 -21.87 10.71
N CYS A 319 26.25 -20.80 11.48
CA CYS A 319 27.10 -20.55 12.64
C CYS A 319 26.94 -21.60 13.77
N THR A 320 25.86 -22.35 13.76
CA THR A 320 25.64 -23.51 14.65
C THR A 320 26.49 -24.73 14.24
N GLU A 321 26.98 -24.79 12.99
CA GLU A 321 27.77 -25.88 12.45
C GLU A 321 29.28 -25.61 12.63
N LYS A 322 29.99 -26.47 13.34
CA LYS A 322 31.43 -26.32 13.62
C LYS A 322 32.34 -26.24 12.38
N SER A 323 31.86 -26.72 11.23
CA SER A 323 32.62 -26.74 9.96
C SER A 323 32.42 -25.50 9.09
N SER A 324 31.56 -24.57 9.50
CA SER A 324 31.26 -23.39 8.67
C SER A 324 32.29 -22.29 8.88
N PHE A 325 32.56 -21.51 7.82
CA PHE A 325 33.44 -20.34 7.90
C PHE A 325 32.90 -19.25 8.81
N THR A 326 31.57 -19.10 8.83
CA THR A 326 30.87 -18.16 9.73
C THR A 326 31.11 -18.51 11.20
N ARG A 327 31.11 -19.81 11.53
CA ARG A 327 31.43 -20.29 12.87
C ARG A 327 32.89 -20.00 13.22
N ALA A 328 33.83 -20.24 12.33
CA ALA A 328 35.24 -19.95 12.56
C ALA A 328 35.51 -18.46 12.83
N ILE A 329 34.75 -17.54 12.20
CA ILE A 329 34.81 -16.11 12.53
C ILE A 329 34.35 -15.86 13.96
N LEU A 330 33.22 -16.45 14.35
CA LEU A 330 32.67 -16.27 15.70
C LEU A 330 33.59 -16.87 16.76
N ASP A 331 34.18 -18.05 16.53
CA ASP A 331 35.13 -18.66 17.42
C ASP A 331 36.38 -17.79 17.64
N ALA A 332 36.89 -17.16 16.56
CA ALA A 332 38.00 -16.20 16.66
C ALA A 332 37.62 -14.92 17.42
N LEU A 333 36.37 -14.45 17.29
CA LEU A 333 35.86 -13.33 18.12
C LEU A 333 35.74 -13.73 19.60
N CYS A 334 35.29 -14.96 19.88
CA CYS A 334 35.21 -15.48 21.23
C CYS A 334 36.59 -15.51 21.93
N GLU A 335 37.63 -15.94 21.22
CA GLU A 335 39.00 -15.94 21.72
C GLU A 335 39.53 -14.50 21.97
N GLU A 336 39.30 -13.58 21.06
CA GLU A 336 39.82 -12.20 21.15
C GLU A 336 39.09 -11.35 22.20
N TYR A 337 37.75 -11.51 22.32
CA TYR A 337 36.92 -10.69 23.19
C TYR A 337 36.43 -11.44 24.47
N HIS A 338 36.86 -12.68 24.69
CA HIS A 338 36.61 -13.49 25.87
C HIS A 338 35.12 -13.70 26.21
N PHE A 339 34.34 -14.16 25.25
CA PHE A 339 32.94 -14.58 25.42
C PHE A 339 32.72 -15.98 24.85
N ASP A 340 31.56 -16.58 25.10
CA ASP A 340 31.19 -17.87 24.53
C ASP A 340 29.89 -17.77 23.71
N LEU A 341 29.64 -18.77 22.87
CA LEU A 341 28.48 -18.82 21.99
C LEU A 341 27.28 -19.52 22.62
N GLU A 342 27.38 -20.01 23.86
CA GLU A 342 26.31 -20.66 24.59
C GLU A 342 25.53 -19.70 25.48
N THR A 343 26.08 -18.51 25.75
CA THR A 343 25.40 -17.44 26.47
C THR A 343 24.18 -16.93 25.68
N PRO A 344 22.99 -16.79 26.30
CA PRO A 344 21.84 -16.14 25.66
C PRO A 344 22.20 -14.76 25.12
N PHE A 345 21.72 -14.44 23.91
CA PHE A 345 22.14 -13.21 23.23
C PHE A 345 21.88 -11.94 24.07
N GLN A 346 20.76 -11.89 24.79
CA GLN A 346 20.39 -10.77 25.67
C GLN A 346 21.33 -10.59 26.86
N ASP A 347 22.08 -11.61 27.26
CA ASP A 347 22.93 -11.59 28.44
C ASP A 347 24.37 -11.18 28.11
N TYR A 348 24.69 -10.93 26.84
CA TYR A 348 26.00 -10.39 26.47
C TYR A 348 26.21 -8.98 27.01
N PRO A 349 27.43 -8.67 27.57
CA PRO A 349 27.81 -7.31 27.86
C PRO A 349 27.72 -6.41 26.62
N LYS A 350 27.43 -5.13 26.82
CA LYS A 350 27.24 -4.19 25.73
C LYS A 350 28.43 -4.14 24.75
N GLU A 351 29.64 -4.29 25.23
CA GLU A 351 30.85 -4.32 24.38
C GLU A 351 30.86 -5.49 23.41
N ILE A 352 30.48 -6.67 23.87
CA ILE A 352 30.37 -7.88 23.04
C ILE A 352 29.21 -7.76 22.07
N HIS A 353 28.07 -7.30 22.56
CA HIS A 353 26.89 -7.02 21.74
C HIS A 353 27.25 -6.06 20.60
N ASP A 354 27.91 -4.92 20.90
CA ASP A 354 28.28 -3.93 19.89
C ASP A 354 29.27 -4.51 18.85
N VAL A 355 30.22 -5.36 19.26
CA VAL A 355 31.13 -6.07 18.35
C VAL A 355 30.37 -7.01 17.42
N LEU A 356 29.41 -7.78 17.93
CA LEU A 356 28.60 -8.72 17.14
C LEU A 356 27.72 -7.97 16.13
N ILE A 357 27.10 -6.89 16.53
CA ILE A 357 26.15 -6.15 15.68
C ILE A 357 26.87 -5.17 14.74
N TYR A 358 27.82 -4.37 15.23
CA TYR A 358 28.45 -3.27 14.48
C TYR A 358 29.88 -3.55 14.02
N GLY A 359 30.53 -4.63 14.53
CA GLY A 359 31.84 -5.07 14.10
C GLY A 359 32.98 -4.57 14.95
N THR A 360 34.20 -4.96 14.55
CA THR A 360 35.46 -4.74 15.29
C THR A 360 36.09 -3.37 15.04
N ASN A 361 35.38 -2.42 14.38
CA ASN A 361 35.86 -1.07 14.04
C ASN A 361 37.26 -1.05 13.35
N GLY A 362 37.50 -2.00 12.45
CA GLY A 362 38.74 -2.09 11.70
C GLY A 362 39.82 -2.97 12.32
N LYS A 363 39.63 -3.48 13.53
CA LYS A 363 40.55 -4.44 14.14
C LYS A 363 40.41 -5.82 13.50
N SER A 364 41.50 -6.39 12.98
CA SER A 364 41.51 -7.75 12.42
C SER A 364 41.62 -8.81 13.49
N VAL A 365 40.94 -9.93 13.30
CA VAL A 365 41.04 -11.15 14.13
C VAL A 365 41.57 -12.28 13.26
N LYS A 366 42.36 -13.18 13.85
CA LYS A 366 42.92 -14.34 13.16
C LYS A 366 41.91 -15.48 13.17
N VAL A 367 41.38 -15.80 12.02
CA VAL A 367 40.37 -16.87 11.82
C VAL A 367 41.06 -18.14 11.38
N HIS A 368 41.03 -19.16 12.19
CA HIS A 368 41.49 -20.50 11.86
C HIS A 368 40.37 -21.30 11.25
N TYR A 369 40.46 -21.61 9.97
CA TYR A 369 39.40 -22.34 9.25
C TYR A 369 39.93 -23.65 8.65
N LYS A 370 39.21 -24.72 8.94
CA LYS A 370 39.46 -26.06 8.38
C LYS A 370 38.24 -26.46 7.53
N GLY A 371 38.35 -26.29 6.24
CA GLY A 371 37.31 -26.66 5.27
C GLY A 371 37.64 -27.90 4.47
N GLN A 372 36.71 -28.32 3.61
CA GLN A 372 36.88 -29.48 2.72
C GLN A 372 38.10 -29.37 1.77
N ARG A 373 38.63 -28.19 1.51
CA ARG A 373 39.72 -27.90 0.58
C ARG A 373 41.05 -27.60 1.27
N GLY A 374 41.16 -27.73 2.59
CA GLY A 374 42.39 -27.51 3.39
C GLY A 374 42.16 -26.66 4.62
N GLU A 375 43.26 -26.46 5.38
CA GLU A 375 43.32 -25.58 6.54
C GLU A 375 44.03 -24.27 6.19
N GLY A 376 43.57 -23.14 6.73
CA GLY A 376 44.17 -21.81 6.54
C GLY A 376 43.93 -20.89 7.73
N VAL A 377 44.78 -19.91 7.84
CA VAL A 377 44.64 -18.80 8.81
C VAL A 377 44.40 -17.52 8.00
N TYR A 378 43.35 -16.82 8.34
CA TYR A 378 42.92 -15.61 7.63
C TYR A 378 42.86 -14.43 8.61
N ASP A 379 43.41 -13.30 8.24
CA ASP A 379 43.19 -12.05 8.97
C ASP A 379 41.90 -11.42 8.48
N VAL A 380 40.85 -11.42 9.32
CA VAL A 380 39.52 -10.96 8.98
C VAL A 380 39.15 -9.75 9.83
N VAL A 381 38.76 -8.64 9.19
CA VAL A 381 38.10 -7.54 9.89
C VAL A 381 36.61 -7.85 9.91
N PHE A 382 36.08 -8.12 11.09
CA PHE A 382 34.67 -8.42 11.24
C PHE A 382 33.86 -7.13 11.15
N GLU A 383 33.05 -6.99 10.10
CA GLU A 383 32.28 -5.78 9.80
C GLU A 383 31.00 -5.63 10.64
N GLY A 384 30.64 -6.66 11.43
CA GLY A 384 29.40 -6.74 12.17
C GLY A 384 28.24 -7.30 11.38
N LEU A 385 27.22 -7.80 12.09
CA LEU A 385 26.09 -8.48 11.47
C LEU A 385 25.32 -7.54 10.52
N ILE A 386 25.02 -6.31 10.95
CA ILE A 386 24.25 -5.34 10.15
C ILE A 386 24.97 -5.01 8.84
N LYS A 387 26.23 -4.58 8.88
CA LYS A 387 26.99 -4.20 7.68
C LYS A 387 27.22 -5.38 6.75
N ASN A 388 27.44 -6.59 7.32
CA ASN A 388 27.59 -7.80 6.50
C ASN A 388 26.33 -8.11 5.69
N VAL A 389 25.17 -8.03 6.34
CA VAL A 389 23.87 -8.28 5.67
C VAL A 389 23.57 -7.18 4.66
N GLU A 390 23.85 -5.92 4.99
CA GLU A 390 23.70 -4.78 4.08
C GLU A 390 24.57 -4.93 2.82
N ARG A 391 25.83 -5.34 2.98
CA ARG A 391 26.71 -5.62 1.84
C ARG A 391 26.17 -6.75 0.97
N ARG A 392 25.77 -7.88 1.59
CA ARG A 392 25.18 -9.01 0.85
C ARG A 392 23.90 -8.63 0.09
N TYR A 393 23.04 -7.81 0.69
CA TYR A 393 21.85 -7.28 0.04
C TYR A 393 22.19 -6.45 -1.21
N ARG A 394 23.23 -5.62 -1.13
CA ARG A 394 23.67 -4.81 -2.28
C ARG A 394 24.35 -5.64 -3.39
N GLU A 395 25.07 -6.67 -3.03
CA GLU A 395 25.86 -7.50 -3.95
C GLU A 395 25.05 -8.61 -4.63
N THR A 396 23.95 -9.02 -4.05
CA THR A 396 23.15 -10.10 -4.64
C THR A 396 22.34 -9.62 -5.85
N GLY A 397 22.43 -10.34 -6.96
CA GLY A 397 21.61 -10.14 -8.16
C GLY A 397 20.31 -10.95 -8.17
N SER A 398 19.99 -11.64 -7.07
CA SER A 398 18.80 -12.49 -6.96
C SER A 398 17.65 -11.75 -6.29
N GLU A 399 16.55 -11.53 -7.01
CA GLU A 399 15.32 -10.92 -6.46
C GLU A 399 14.77 -11.70 -5.25
N THR A 400 14.85 -13.03 -5.28
CA THR A 400 14.40 -13.88 -4.18
C THR A 400 15.23 -13.64 -2.92
N MET A 401 16.56 -13.51 -3.08
CA MET A 401 17.46 -13.21 -1.96
C MET A 401 17.25 -11.80 -1.43
N ASN A 402 17.04 -10.82 -2.30
CA ASN A 402 16.73 -9.46 -1.89
C ASN A 402 15.44 -9.42 -1.08
N ALA A 403 14.38 -10.07 -1.56
CA ALA A 403 13.11 -10.16 -0.83
C ALA A 403 13.27 -10.82 0.55
N GLU A 404 14.14 -11.82 0.69
CA GLU A 404 14.43 -12.44 2.00
C GLU A 404 15.19 -11.47 2.92
N TYR A 405 16.21 -10.75 2.43
CA TYR A 405 16.91 -9.75 3.24
C TYR A 405 16.00 -8.60 3.66
N GLU A 406 15.07 -8.17 2.81
CA GLU A 406 14.09 -7.11 3.13
C GLU A 406 13.19 -7.48 4.34
N THR A 407 12.99 -8.78 4.61
CA THR A 407 12.25 -9.22 5.81
C THR A 407 12.95 -8.87 7.12
N PHE A 408 14.25 -8.54 7.10
CA PHE A 408 15.04 -8.11 8.25
C PHE A 408 15.16 -6.59 8.35
N MET A 409 14.45 -5.84 7.50
CA MET A 409 14.47 -4.38 7.52
C MET A 409 13.24 -3.81 8.20
N ARG A 410 13.46 -2.70 8.92
CA ARG A 410 12.41 -1.85 9.49
C ARG A 410 12.34 -0.55 8.71
N ILE A 411 11.13 -0.08 8.50
CA ILE A 411 10.88 1.25 7.94
C ILE A 411 10.92 2.25 9.09
N THR A 412 11.90 3.17 9.06
CA THR A 412 12.05 4.24 10.04
C THR A 412 11.82 5.60 9.38
N PRO A 413 11.17 6.57 10.06
CA PRO A 413 11.05 7.93 9.53
C PRO A 413 12.43 8.53 9.26
N CYS A 414 12.59 9.22 8.14
CA CYS A 414 13.84 9.88 7.80
C CYS A 414 14.26 10.87 8.90
N SER A 415 15.48 10.78 9.40
CA SER A 415 16.01 11.62 10.48
C SER A 415 16.02 13.11 10.14
N GLU A 416 16.19 13.47 8.85
CA GLU A 416 16.26 14.86 8.40
C GLU A 416 14.88 15.49 8.23
N CYS A 417 13.99 14.87 7.45
CA CYS A 417 12.65 15.41 7.17
C CYS A 417 11.54 14.87 8.10
N LYS A 418 11.85 13.95 9.00
CA LYS A 418 10.90 13.36 9.98
C LYS A 418 9.61 12.82 9.32
N GLY A 419 9.74 12.24 8.13
CA GLY A 419 8.60 11.71 7.36
C GLY A 419 7.96 12.69 6.37
N GLN A 420 8.31 13.97 6.39
CA GLN A 420 7.67 15.01 5.58
C GLN A 420 8.12 15.06 4.12
N ARG A 421 9.08 14.25 3.69
CA ARG A 421 9.53 14.02 2.31
C ARG A 421 10.23 15.21 1.63
N LEU A 422 10.05 16.44 2.07
CA LEU A 422 10.51 17.67 1.43
C LEU A 422 11.73 18.27 2.13
N LYS A 423 12.41 19.17 1.40
CA LYS A 423 13.48 20.02 1.96
C LYS A 423 12.95 20.99 3.01
N LYS A 424 13.80 21.38 3.97
CA LYS A 424 13.44 22.36 5.03
C LYS A 424 12.96 23.70 4.47
N GLY A 425 13.54 24.18 3.37
CA GLY A 425 13.10 25.43 2.73
C GLY A 425 11.67 25.34 2.19
N SER A 426 11.30 24.22 1.56
CA SER A 426 9.93 23.99 1.08
C SER A 426 8.93 23.83 2.24
N LEU A 427 9.34 23.18 3.33
CA LEU A 427 8.53 23.02 4.54
C LEU A 427 8.36 24.33 5.34
N ALA A 428 9.20 25.32 5.11
CA ALA A 428 9.10 26.61 5.74
C ALA A 428 8.09 27.56 5.05
N VAL A 429 7.44 27.11 3.97
CA VAL A 429 6.36 27.87 3.31
C VAL A 429 5.01 27.42 3.86
N THR A 430 4.17 28.38 4.26
CA THR A 430 2.87 28.10 4.89
C THR A 430 1.69 28.74 4.16
N VAL A 431 0.53 28.11 4.26
CA VAL A 431 -0.78 28.65 3.90
C VAL A 431 -1.70 28.43 5.10
N GLY A 432 -2.28 29.50 5.66
CA GLY A 432 -3.04 29.40 6.91
C GLY A 432 -2.22 28.81 8.06
N GLU A 433 -0.96 29.25 8.20
CA GLU A 433 0.01 28.78 9.22
C GLU A 433 0.42 27.32 9.15
N LYS A 434 0.01 26.59 8.10
CA LYS A 434 0.33 25.17 7.90
C LYS A 434 1.22 24.99 6.68
N ASN A 435 2.23 24.14 6.80
CA ASN A 435 3.00 23.72 5.63
C ASN A 435 2.27 22.60 4.85
N ILE A 436 2.71 22.33 3.61
CA ILE A 436 2.06 21.36 2.74
C ILE A 436 2.06 19.93 3.31
N ALA A 437 3.09 19.53 4.05
CA ALA A 437 3.18 18.21 4.66
C ALA A 437 2.21 18.07 5.84
N GLU A 438 2.05 19.11 6.65
CA GLU A 438 1.06 19.13 7.73
C GLU A 438 -0.37 19.06 7.20
N LEU A 439 -0.70 19.80 6.12
CA LEU A 439 -2.04 19.74 5.52
C LEU A 439 -2.34 18.37 4.92
N THR A 440 -1.38 17.81 4.22
CA THR A 440 -1.59 16.48 3.61
C THR A 440 -1.64 15.35 4.63
N ALA A 441 -1.18 15.58 5.87
CA ALA A 441 -1.30 14.65 6.99
C ALA A 441 -2.66 14.71 7.70
N PHE A 442 -3.48 15.74 7.43
CA PHE A 442 -4.85 15.80 7.97
C PHE A 442 -5.72 14.72 7.34
N SER A 443 -6.68 14.19 8.12
CA SER A 443 -7.78 13.41 7.55
C SER A 443 -8.60 14.28 6.60
N ILE A 444 -9.20 13.66 5.59
CA ILE A 444 -9.94 14.39 4.54
C ILE A 444 -11.04 15.28 5.13
N ASP A 445 -11.76 14.82 6.15
CA ASP A 445 -12.79 15.62 6.83
C ASP A 445 -12.19 16.84 7.57
N LYS A 446 -11.05 16.67 8.20
CA LYS A 446 -10.32 17.74 8.88
C LYS A 446 -9.74 18.75 7.90
N LEU A 447 -9.23 18.24 6.77
CA LEU A 447 -8.69 19.08 5.70
C LEU A 447 -9.80 19.94 5.06
N GLN A 448 -10.99 19.35 4.83
CA GLN A 448 -12.15 20.09 4.32
C GLN A 448 -12.53 21.26 5.25
N LYS A 449 -12.63 20.98 6.57
CA LYS A 449 -12.95 22.02 7.56
C LYS A 449 -11.90 23.12 7.62
N PHE A 450 -10.61 22.76 7.55
CA PHE A 450 -9.53 23.73 7.48
C PHE A 450 -9.66 24.64 6.24
N LEU A 451 -9.92 24.06 5.06
CA LEU A 451 -10.07 24.84 3.83
C LEU A 451 -11.35 25.69 3.79
N GLN A 452 -12.39 25.31 4.53
CA GLN A 452 -13.59 26.13 4.69
C GLN A 452 -13.37 27.33 5.62
N GLY A 453 -12.56 27.14 6.67
CA GLY A 453 -12.21 28.19 7.63
C GLY A 453 -10.94 28.99 7.27
N LEU A 454 -10.38 28.83 6.07
CA LEU A 454 -9.14 29.47 5.67
C LEU A 454 -9.37 30.97 5.41
N GLU A 455 -8.76 31.82 6.22
CA GLU A 455 -8.76 33.27 6.06
C GLU A 455 -7.63 33.68 5.12
N LEU A 456 -7.96 34.33 4.01
CA LEU A 456 -7.02 34.78 3.00
C LEU A 456 -7.20 36.29 2.78
N THR A 457 -6.13 36.96 2.41
CA THR A 457 -6.18 38.37 1.99
C THR A 457 -6.89 38.44 0.60
N GLU A 458 -7.42 39.61 0.24
CA GLU A 458 -8.09 39.81 -1.07
C GLU A 458 -7.19 39.39 -2.26
N THR A 459 -5.90 39.73 -2.18
CA THR A 459 -4.92 39.35 -3.21
C THR A 459 -4.72 37.83 -3.27
N GLN A 460 -4.59 37.18 -2.10
CA GLN A 460 -4.45 35.72 -2.04
C GLN A 460 -5.70 35.01 -2.53
N LEU A 461 -6.87 35.55 -2.23
CA LEU A 461 -8.14 34.99 -2.69
C LEU A 461 -8.26 35.11 -4.22
N MET A 462 -7.94 36.29 -4.79
CA MET A 462 -7.97 36.51 -6.24
C MET A 462 -7.07 35.54 -7.00
N ILE A 463 -5.89 35.22 -6.47
CA ILE A 463 -4.91 34.30 -7.06
C ILE A 463 -5.32 32.82 -6.83
N GLY A 464 -5.81 32.51 -5.63
CA GLY A 464 -6.01 31.13 -5.17
C GLY A 464 -7.41 30.57 -5.40
N GLU A 465 -8.41 31.37 -5.72
CA GLU A 465 -9.84 30.97 -5.78
C GLU A 465 -10.08 29.75 -6.67
N GLN A 466 -9.59 29.77 -7.91
CA GLN A 466 -9.79 28.65 -8.85
C GLN A 466 -9.10 27.38 -8.37
N ILE A 467 -7.90 27.50 -7.79
CA ILE A 467 -7.15 26.37 -7.26
C ILE A 467 -7.88 25.76 -6.06
N LEU A 468 -8.36 26.60 -5.15
CA LEU A 468 -9.13 26.18 -3.98
C LEU A 468 -10.46 25.53 -4.35
N LYS A 469 -11.13 26.02 -5.39
CA LYS A 469 -12.36 25.44 -5.93
C LYS A 469 -12.12 24.00 -6.40
N GLU A 470 -11.05 23.77 -7.17
CA GLU A 470 -10.66 22.44 -7.63
C GLU A 470 -10.28 21.49 -6.48
N ILE A 471 -9.50 21.99 -5.52
CA ILE A 471 -9.13 21.21 -4.33
C ILE A 471 -10.38 20.80 -3.53
N LYS A 472 -11.28 21.75 -3.26
CA LYS A 472 -12.51 21.52 -2.50
C LYS A 472 -13.43 20.51 -3.21
N ALA A 473 -13.58 20.61 -4.53
CA ALA A 473 -14.37 19.68 -5.32
C ALA A 473 -13.82 18.23 -5.22
N ARG A 474 -12.50 18.04 -5.42
CA ARG A 474 -11.88 16.73 -5.34
C ARG A 474 -11.92 16.12 -3.92
N ILE A 475 -11.76 16.95 -2.91
CA ILE A 475 -11.93 16.54 -1.50
C ILE A 475 -13.36 16.07 -1.24
N GLN A 476 -14.36 16.79 -1.77
CA GLN A 476 -15.75 16.41 -1.64
C GLN A 476 -16.03 15.04 -2.27
N PHE A 477 -15.48 14.71 -3.43
CA PHE A 477 -15.63 13.38 -4.04
C PHE A 477 -15.05 12.27 -3.16
N LEU A 478 -13.92 12.51 -2.48
CA LEU A 478 -13.37 11.54 -1.53
C LEU A 478 -14.28 11.33 -0.32
N LEU A 479 -14.95 12.37 0.14
CA LEU A 479 -15.94 12.28 1.22
C LEU A 479 -17.19 11.53 0.80
N ASP A 480 -17.65 11.78 -0.43
CA ASP A 480 -18.85 11.15 -0.99
C ASP A 480 -18.70 9.64 -1.15
N VAL A 481 -17.49 9.15 -1.42
CA VAL A 481 -17.18 7.71 -1.45
C VAL A 481 -16.81 7.13 -0.08
N GLY A 482 -16.97 7.88 1.02
CA GLY A 482 -16.74 7.39 2.38
C GLY A 482 -15.28 7.23 2.79
N LEU A 483 -14.37 8.05 2.25
CA LEU A 483 -12.94 8.05 2.56
C LEU A 483 -12.51 9.23 3.47
N ASP A 484 -13.40 9.69 4.30
CA ASP A 484 -13.24 10.84 5.22
C ASP A 484 -12.07 10.69 6.21
N TYR A 485 -11.74 9.46 6.59
CA TYR A 485 -10.69 9.12 7.55
C TYR A 485 -9.28 9.04 6.93
N LEU A 486 -9.16 8.94 5.61
CA LEU A 486 -7.85 8.88 4.94
C LEU A 486 -7.10 10.20 5.01
N THR A 487 -5.78 10.12 4.80
CA THR A 487 -4.92 11.29 4.64
C THR A 487 -4.33 11.34 3.23
N LEU A 488 -4.10 12.52 2.69
CA LEU A 488 -3.47 12.67 1.37
C LEU A 488 -2.01 12.17 1.34
N ALA A 489 -1.33 12.21 2.49
CA ALA A 489 0.05 11.73 2.63
C ALA A 489 0.17 10.20 2.67
N ARG A 490 -0.94 9.47 2.84
CA ARG A 490 -0.93 8.00 2.95
C ARG A 490 -0.41 7.35 1.67
N ALA A 491 0.57 6.48 1.80
CA ALA A 491 1.15 5.76 0.67
C ALA A 491 0.12 4.78 0.06
N THR A 492 0.05 4.72 -1.27
CA THR A 492 -0.92 3.87 -1.98
C THR A 492 -0.72 2.38 -1.73
N GLY A 493 0.53 1.95 -1.51
CA GLY A 493 0.84 0.55 -1.17
C GLY A 493 0.32 0.09 0.19
N THR A 494 -0.18 1.00 1.05
CA THR A 494 -0.77 0.70 2.36
C THR A 494 -2.30 0.66 2.33
N LEU A 495 -2.91 0.94 1.17
CA LEU A 495 -4.36 0.95 1.00
C LEU A 495 -4.90 -0.47 0.84
N SER A 496 -6.07 -0.72 1.37
CA SER A 496 -6.84 -1.90 1.01
C SER A 496 -7.30 -1.83 -0.46
N GLY A 497 -7.63 -2.98 -1.06
CA GLY A 497 -8.15 -3.02 -2.44
C GLY A 497 -9.38 -2.11 -2.63
N GLY A 498 -10.32 -2.15 -1.70
CA GLY A 498 -11.51 -1.31 -1.73
C GLY A 498 -11.22 0.18 -1.54
N GLU A 499 -10.26 0.57 -0.68
CA GLU A 499 -9.83 1.97 -0.55
C GLU A 499 -9.23 2.49 -1.86
N ALA A 500 -8.33 1.72 -2.48
CA ALA A 500 -7.70 2.08 -3.76
C ALA A 500 -8.72 2.23 -4.89
N GLN A 501 -9.69 1.32 -4.95
CA GLN A 501 -10.78 1.36 -5.94
C GLN A 501 -11.66 2.59 -5.77
N ARG A 502 -12.06 2.93 -4.54
CA ARG A 502 -12.87 4.12 -4.24
C ARG A 502 -12.13 5.42 -4.54
N ILE A 503 -10.82 5.48 -4.30
CA ILE A 503 -9.99 6.62 -4.71
C ILE A 503 -10.05 6.81 -6.23
N ARG A 504 -9.95 5.73 -7.02
CA ARG A 504 -10.08 5.81 -8.48
C ARG A 504 -11.48 6.26 -8.89
N LEU A 505 -12.51 5.70 -8.25
CA LEU A 505 -13.89 6.12 -8.50
C LEU A 505 -14.06 7.61 -8.25
N ALA A 506 -13.59 8.13 -7.12
CA ALA A 506 -13.63 9.56 -6.78
C ALA A 506 -12.89 10.41 -7.83
N THR A 507 -11.72 9.95 -8.31
CA THR A 507 -10.94 10.63 -9.33
C THR A 507 -11.69 10.68 -10.67
N GLN A 508 -12.34 9.58 -11.05
CA GLN A 508 -13.13 9.53 -12.30
C GLN A 508 -14.37 10.41 -12.25
N ILE A 509 -15.06 10.45 -11.13
CA ILE A 509 -16.19 11.39 -10.91
C ILE A 509 -15.71 12.83 -11.08
N GLY A 510 -14.54 13.13 -10.49
CA GLY A 510 -13.89 14.45 -10.59
C GLY A 510 -13.51 14.86 -12.03
N SER A 511 -13.37 13.90 -12.94
CA SER A 511 -13.09 14.19 -14.35
C SER A 511 -14.29 14.79 -15.11
N GLY A 512 -15.50 14.64 -14.57
CA GLY A 512 -16.75 15.18 -15.19
C GLY A 512 -17.10 14.56 -16.54
N LEU A 513 -16.60 13.37 -16.85
CA LEU A 513 -16.88 12.68 -18.10
C LEU A 513 -18.36 12.26 -18.18
N VAL A 514 -18.95 12.45 -19.34
CA VAL A 514 -20.36 12.13 -19.65
C VAL A 514 -20.44 11.24 -20.89
N GLY A 515 -21.41 10.32 -20.91
CA GLY A 515 -21.60 9.40 -22.02
C GLY A 515 -20.58 8.26 -22.07
N VAL A 516 -19.97 7.93 -20.94
CA VAL A 516 -18.98 6.86 -20.77
C VAL A 516 -19.64 5.63 -20.17
N ALA A 517 -19.12 4.44 -20.49
CA ALA A 517 -19.45 3.19 -19.82
C ALA A 517 -18.41 2.90 -18.70
N TYR A 518 -18.80 3.02 -17.44
CA TYR A 518 -17.97 2.63 -16.30
C TYR A 518 -18.21 1.17 -15.96
N ILE A 519 -17.15 0.40 -15.89
CA ILE A 519 -17.18 -1.02 -15.52
C ILE A 519 -16.45 -1.19 -14.18
N LEU A 520 -17.19 -1.56 -13.15
CA LEU A 520 -16.70 -1.64 -11.77
C LEU A 520 -16.69 -3.09 -11.29
N ASP A 521 -15.63 -3.48 -10.59
CA ASP A 521 -15.47 -4.81 -10.00
C ASP A 521 -15.69 -4.73 -8.49
N GLU A 522 -16.84 -5.18 -8.02
CA GLU A 522 -17.20 -5.29 -6.60
C GLU A 522 -16.87 -4.01 -5.77
N PRO A 523 -17.42 -2.83 -6.12
CA PRO A 523 -17.08 -1.59 -5.46
C PRO A 523 -17.53 -1.50 -3.99
N SER A 524 -18.46 -2.34 -3.53
CA SER A 524 -18.94 -2.42 -2.14
C SER A 524 -17.99 -3.17 -1.21
N ILE A 525 -16.89 -3.75 -1.76
CA ILE A 525 -16.00 -4.63 -1.03
C ILE A 525 -15.36 -3.96 0.20
N GLY A 526 -15.36 -4.66 1.35
CA GLY A 526 -14.78 -4.16 2.60
C GLY A 526 -15.50 -2.93 3.18
N LEU A 527 -16.75 -2.66 2.74
CA LEU A 527 -17.56 -1.57 3.25
C LEU A 527 -18.50 -2.04 4.36
N HIS A 528 -18.58 -1.23 5.40
CA HIS A 528 -19.70 -1.29 6.32
C HIS A 528 -20.97 -0.79 5.59
N GLN A 529 -22.15 -1.30 5.94
CA GLN A 529 -23.41 -0.94 5.28
C GLN A 529 -23.66 0.58 5.22
N ARG A 530 -23.34 1.29 6.28
CA ARG A 530 -23.42 2.76 6.31
C ARG A 530 -22.58 3.44 5.19
N ASP A 531 -21.41 2.89 4.91
CA ASP A 531 -20.52 3.45 3.88
C ASP A 531 -20.96 2.99 2.49
N ASN A 532 -21.62 1.83 2.39
CA ASN A 532 -22.25 1.35 1.16
C ASN A 532 -23.39 2.26 0.69
N ASP A 533 -24.21 2.77 1.61
CA ASP A 533 -25.25 3.75 1.28
C ASP A 533 -24.69 5.00 0.57
N LYS A 534 -23.53 5.50 1.02
CA LYS A 534 -22.84 6.64 0.39
C LYS A 534 -22.34 6.28 -1.02
N LEU A 535 -21.74 5.10 -1.16
CA LEU A 535 -21.28 4.60 -2.45
C LEU A 535 -22.45 4.49 -3.45
N LEU A 536 -23.57 3.93 -3.05
CA LEU A 536 -24.75 3.80 -3.90
C LEU A 536 -25.31 5.17 -4.34
N ALA A 537 -25.35 6.15 -3.44
CA ALA A 537 -25.73 7.52 -3.78
C ALA A 537 -24.78 8.12 -4.84
N THR A 538 -23.48 7.85 -4.70
CA THR A 538 -22.45 8.28 -5.63
C THR A 538 -22.59 7.61 -7.00
N LEU A 539 -22.83 6.30 -7.05
CA LEU A 539 -23.06 5.57 -8.31
C LEU A 539 -24.33 6.06 -9.02
N LYS A 540 -25.41 6.30 -8.30
CA LYS A 540 -26.63 6.88 -8.86
C LYS A 540 -26.38 8.28 -9.43
N HIS A 541 -25.62 9.11 -8.72
CA HIS A 541 -25.25 10.42 -9.22
C HIS A 541 -24.45 10.32 -10.54
N LEU A 542 -23.48 9.42 -10.62
CA LEU A 542 -22.68 9.20 -11.83
C LEU A 542 -23.54 8.71 -13.00
N ARG A 543 -24.53 7.85 -12.76
CA ARG A 543 -25.57 7.46 -13.74
C ARG A 543 -26.37 8.65 -14.22
N ASP A 544 -26.85 9.46 -13.28
CA ASP A 544 -27.75 10.60 -13.57
C ASP A 544 -27.04 11.70 -14.38
N LEU A 545 -25.70 11.71 -14.40
CA LEU A 545 -24.90 12.52 -15.32
C LEU A 545 -24.94 12.02 -16.78
N GLY A 546 -25.61 10.89 -17.07
CA GLY A 546 -25.73 10.33 -18.42
C GLY A 546 -24.66 9.29 -18.74
N ASN A 547 -24.14 8.59 -17.75
CA ASN A 547 -23.19 7.48 -17.91
C ASN A 547 -23.88 6.13 -17.76
N SER A 548 -23.36 5.11 -18.43
CA SER A 548 -23.76 3.72 -18.24
C SER A 548 -22.86 3.09 -17.17
N LEU A 549 -23.45 2.49 -16.15
CA LEU A 549 -22.72 1.80 -15.10
C LEU A 549 -22.96 0.30 -15.20
N ILE A 550 -21.89 -0.46 -15.37
CA ILE A 550 -21.90 -1.93 -15.36
C ILE A 550 -21.09 -2.37 -14.14
N VAL A 551 -21.76 -2.94 -13.16
CA VAL A 551 -21.16 -3.28 -11.86
C VAL A 551 -21.22 -4.77 -11.65
N VAL A 552 -20.08 -5.42 -11.49
CA VAL A 552 -20.03 -6.82 -11.01
C VAL A 552 -20.23 -6.76 -9.51
N GLU A 553 -21.30 -7.36 -8.97
CA GLU A 553 -21.63 -7.24 -7.55
C GLU A 553 -22.33 -8.44 -6.97
N HIS A 554 -22.19 -8.59 -5.64
CA HIS A 554 -22.82 -9.62 -4.82
C HIS A 554 -23.60 -9.04 -3.63
N ASP A 555 -23.55 -7.73 -3.43
CA ASP A 555 -24.22 -7.03 -2.33
C ASP A 555 -25.72 -6.88 -2.57
N GLU A 556 -26.54 -7.23 -1.57
CA GLU A 556 -28.00 -7.17 -1.64
C GLU A 556 -28.52 -5.75 -1.92
N ASP A 557 -27.99 -4.75 -1.20
CA ASP A 557 -28.46 -3.37 -1.32
C ASP A 557 -28.12 -2.78 -2.70
N THR A 558 -26.96 -3.13 -3.25
CA THR A 558 -26.56 -2.72 -4.60
C THR A 558 -27.46 -3.34 -5.67
N MET A 559 -27.81 -4.63 -5.53
CA MET A 559 -28.73 -5.30 -6.45
C MET A 559 -30.14 -4.72 -6.37
N LEU A 560 -30.64 -4.44 -5.16
CA LEU A 560 -31.96 -3.83 -4.97
C LEU A 560 -32.02 -2.39 -5.50
N ALA A 561 -30.90 -1.68 -5.52
CA ALA A 561 -30.78 -0.32 -6.02
C ALA A 561 -30.54 -0.24 -7.54
N ALA A 562 -30.25 -1.36 -8.21
CA ALA A 562 -29.97 -1.44 -9.64
C ALA A 562 -31.24 -1.22 -10.49
N ASP A 563 -31.05 -0.56 -11.65
CA ASP A 563 -32.11 -0.40 -12.64
C ASP A 563 -32.35 -1.70 -13.43
N CYS A 564 -31.26 -2.48 -13.65
CA CYS A 564 -31.30 -3.77 -14.33
C CYS A 564 -30.26 -4.71 -13.71
N ILE A 565 -30.58 -6.00 -13.63
CA ILE A 565 -29.69 -7.05 -13.16
C ILE A 565 -29.57 -8.11 -14.26
N VAL A 566 -28.33 -8.53 -14.52
CA VAL A 566 -28.02 -9.68 -15.39
C VAL A 566 -27.43 -10.78 -14.53
N ASP A 567 -28.16 -11.87 -14.37
CA ASP A 567 -27.74 -13.04 -13.60
C ASP A 567 -27.07 -14.07 -14.52
N ILE A 568 -25.80 -14.40 -14.22
CA ILE A 568 -24.98 -15.29 -15.02
C ILE A 568 -24.72 -16.58 -14.24
N GLY A 569 -25.04 -17.69 -14.86
CA GLY A 569 -24.93 -18.99 -14.23
C GLY A 569 -25.18 -20.14 -15.22
N PRO A 570 -25.88 -21.18 -14.79
CA PRO A 570 -26.44 -21.46 -13.46
C PRO A 570 -25.40 -21.93 -12.42
N GLY A 571 -24.22 -22.38 -12.88
CA GLY A 571 -23.13 -22.89 -12.07
C GLY A 571 -21.84 -22.09 -12.21
N ALA A 572 -20.73 -22.68 -11.80
CA ALA A 572 -19.38 -22.12 -11.93
C ALA A 572 -18.59 -22.88 -13.01
N GLY A 573 -17.54 -22.25 -13.56
CA GLY A 573 -16.65 -22.86 -14.54
C GLY A 573 -17.40 -23.38 -15.79
N GLU A 574 -17.26 -24.65 -16.12
CA GLU A 574 -17.93 -25.26 -17.27
C GLU A 574 -19.46 -25.33 -17.14
N HIS A 575 -19.99 -25.31 -15.93
CA HIS A 575 -21.42 -25.28 -15.65
C HIS A 575 -22.02 -23.87 -15.63
N GLY A 576 -21.20 -22.85 -15.79
CA GLY A 576 -21.55 -21.44 -15.89
C GLY A 576 -21.67 -20.92 -17.32
N GLY A 577 -21.47 -19.63 -17.48
CA GLY A 577 -21.33 -18.96 -18.78
C GLY A 577 -22.63 -18.75 -19.55
N GLN A 578 -23.80 -18.84 -18.92
CA GLN A 578 -25.10 -18.59 -19.53
C GLN A 578 -25.83 -17.44 -18.82
N VAL A 579 -26.67 -16.71 -19.56
CA VAL A 579 -27.56 -15.73 -18.98
C VAL A 579 -28.80 -16.45 -18.42
N VAL A 580 -28.97 -16.43 -17.11
CA VAL A 580 -30.09 -17.08 -16.40
C VAL A 580 -31.32 -16.19 -16.41
N ALA A 581 -31.11 -14.89 -16.13
CA ALA A 581 -32.17 -13.90 -16.09
C ALA A 581 -31.63 -12.50 -16.40
N VAL A 582 -32.45 -11.63 -16.97
CA VAL A 582 -32.23 -10.22 -17.18
C VAL A 582 -33.49 -9.47 -16.78
N GLY A 583 -33.38 -8.44 -15.97
CA GLY A 583 -34.52 -7.61 -15.56
C GLY A 583 -34.29 -6.89 -14.25
N THR A 584 -35.34 -6.37 -13.65
CA THR A 584 -35.35 -5.74 -12.34
C THR A 584 -35.14 -6.74 -11.21
N ALA A 585 -34.78 -6.27 -10.02
CA ALA A 585 -34.65 -7.12 -8.83
C ALA A 585 -35.93 -7.93 -8.56
N GLN A 586 -37.11 -7.33 -8.77
CA GLN A 586 -38.39 -7.99 -8.58
C GLN A 586 -38.62 -9.14 -9.58
N GLU A 587 -38.26 -8.94 -10.83
CA GLU A 587 -38.34 -9.97 -11.87
C GLU A 587 -37.38 -11.13 -11.58
N LEU A 588 -36.19 -10.81 -11.08
CA LEU A 588 -35.20 -11.79 -10.67
C LEU A 588 -35.67 -12.63 -9.49
N MET A 589 -36.28 -12.00 -8.47
CA MET A 589 -36.85 -12.67 -7.31
C MET A 589 -38.00 -13.63 -7.71
N ALA A 590 -38.74 -13.32 -8.75
CA ALA A 590 -39.83 -14.17 -9.27
C ALA A 590 -39.29 -15.35 -10.11
N ASN A 591 -38.05 -15.33 -10.56
CA ASN A 591 -37.47 -16.39 -11.37
C ASN A 591 -37.01 -17.57 -10.50
N GLU A 592 -37.60 -18.73 -10.72
CA GLU A 592 -37.29 -19.95 -9.97
C GLU A 592 -35.91 -20.55 -10.32
N LYS A 593 -35.37 -20.24 -11.52
CA LYS A 593 -34.06 -20.74 -11.96
C LYS A 593 -32.89 -19.91 -11.42
N SER A 594 -33.15 -18.70 -10.95
CA SER A 594 -32.14 -17.81 -10.40
C SER A 594 -31.82 -18.14 -8.95
N VAL A 595 -30.60 -18.57 -8.68
CA VAL A 595 -30.09 -18.79 -7.32
C VAL A 595 -29.99 -17.44 -6.59
N THR A 596 -29.53 -16.39 -7.26
CA THR A 596 -29.50 -15.03 -6.75
C THR A 596 -30.90 -14.54 -6.35
N GLY A 597 -31.88 -14.75 -7.25
CA GLY A 597 -33.29 -14.40 -6.97
C GLY A 597 -33.89 -15.18 -5.80
N ALA A 598 -33.46 -16.43 -5.58
CA ALA A 598 -33.90 -17.24 -4.45
C ALA A 598 -33.39 -16.69 -3.11
N TYR A 599 -32.16 -16.16 -3.04
CA TYR A 599 -31.65 -15.50 -1.84
C TYR A 599 -32.29 -14.12 -1.63
N LEU A 600 -32.37 -13.29 -2.66
CA LEU A 600 -33.01 -11.96 -2.57
C LEU A 600 -34.49 -12.02 -2.14
N SER A 601 -35.21 -13.05 -2.59
CA SER A 601 -36.63 -13.25 -2.19
C SER A 601 -36.80 -13.90 -0.82
N GLY A 602 -35.73 -14.38 -0.18
CA GLY A 602 -35.77 -15.11 1.08
C GLY A 602 -36.22 -16.57 0.97
N ARG A 603 -36.42 -17.11 -0.27
CA ARG A 603 -36.64 -18.54 -0.49
C ARG A 603 -35.49 -19.40 -0.01
N LEU A 604 -34.27 -18.92 -0.22
CA LEU A 604 -33.05 -19.41 0.38
C LEU A 604 -32.49 -18.36 1.34
N LYS A 605 -32.06 -18.78 2.51
CA LYS A 605 -31.46 -17.87 3.50
C LYS A 605 -30.42 -18.59 4.34
N ILE A 606 -29.42 -17.85 4.78
CA ILE A 606 -28.42 -18.32 5.73
C ILE A 606 -29.07 -18.30 7.11
N PRO A 607 -29.20 -19.45 7.80
CA PRO A 607 -29.91 -19.54 9.04
C PRO A 607 -29.19 -18.85 10.19
N VAL A 608 -29.94 -18.20 11.09
CA VAL A 608 -29.43 -17.74 12.38
C VAL A 608 -29.35 -18.95 13.32
N PRO A 609 -28.23 -19.17 14.01
CA PRO A 609 -28.09 -20.27 14.95
C PRO A 609 -29.11 -20.20 16.08
N GLU A 610 -29.75 -21.30 16.41
CA GLU A 610 -30.71 -21.36 17.50
C GLU A 610 -30.08 -21.09 18.86
N LYS A 611 -28.84 -21.51 19.05
CA LYS A 611 -28.05 -21.31 20.27
C LYS A 611 -26.69 -20.76 19.94
N ARG A 612 -26.22 -19.80 20.75
CA ARG A 612 -24.86 -19.30 20.71
C ARG A 612 -23.95 -20.17 21.56
N GLU A 613 -22.79 -20.53 21.06
CA GLU A 613 -21.78 -21.28 21.79
C GLU A 613 -21.22 -20.43 22.94
N LYS A 614 -20.82 -21.11 24.03
CA LYS A 614 -20.22 -20.43 25.18
C LYS A 614 -18.68 -20.48 25.10
N PRO A 615 -18.01 -19.40 25.46
CA PRO A 615 -16.56 -19.37 25.45
C PRO A 615 -15.95 -20.36 26.46
N THR A 616 -14.84 -20.99 26.07
CA THR A 616 -14.04 -21.87 26.92
C THR A 616 -12.98 -21.12 27.73
N GLY A 617 -12.65 -19.91 27.32
CA GLY A 617 -11.63 -19.04 27.91
C GLY A 617 -11.58 -17.69 27.20
N TYR A 618 -10.57 -16.89 27.51
CA TYR A 618 -10.40 -15.56 26.91
C TYR A 618 -8.94 -15.26 26.66
N LEU A 619 -8.66 -14.63 25.50
CA LEU A 619 -7.46 -13.84 25.27
C LEU A 619 -7.80 -12.39 25.57
N LYS A 620 -6.99 -11.71 26.40
CA LYS A 620 -7.20 -10.28 26.69
C LYS A 620 -6.01 -9.46 26.17
N VAL A 621 -6.27 -8.59 25.21
CA VAL A 621 -5.36 -7.54 24.75
C VAL A 621 -5.53 -6.35 25.69
N VAL A 622 -4.44 -5.91 26.32
CA VAL A 622 -4.41 -4.80 27.27
C VAL A 622 -3.62 -3.64 26.69
N GLY A 623 -4.22 -2.45 26.72
CA GLY A 623 -3.55 -1.22 26.35
C GLY A 623 -3.18 -1.10 24.87
N ALA A 624 -4.06 -1.51 23.97
CA ALA A 624 -3.85 -1.40 22.53
C ALA A 624 -3.80 0.06 22.09
N LYS A 625 -2.67 0.47 21.47
CA LYS A 625 -2.36 1.86 21.07
C LYS A 625 -1.86 2.02 19.64
N GLU A 626 -1.94 0.96 18.82
CA GLU A 626 -1.43 1.02 17.45
C GLU A 626 -2.34 1.83 16.55
N ASN A 627 -1.76 2.63 15.66
CA ASN A 627 -2.46 3.52 14.73
C ASN A 627 -3.48 4.42 15.46
N ASN A 628 -4.78 4.28 15.17
CA ASN A 628 -5.85 5.09 15.76
C ASN A 628 -6.44 4.50 17.05
N LEU A 629 -5.95 3.38 17.55
CA LEU A 629 -6.46 2.75 18.79
C LEU A 629 -6.17 3.60 20.03
N LYS A 630 -7.18 3.83 20.85
CA LYS A 630 -7.16 4.75 21.99
C LYS A 630 -6.91 4.06 23.33
N ASN A 631 -5.82 3.28 23.44
CA ASN A 631 -5.43 2.57 24.66
C ASN A 631 -6.57 1.69 25.21
N ILE A 632 -7.11 0.84 24.34
CA ILE A 632 -8.26 -0.01 24.66
C ILE A 632 -7.85 -1.38 25.18
N ASP A 633 -8.70 -1.92 26.06
CA ASP A 633 -8.66 -3.30 26.54
C ASP A 633 -9.75 -4.10 25.83
N VAL A 634 -9.37 -5.22 25.20
CA VAL A 634 -10.31 -6.07 24.47
C VAL A 634 -10.18 -7.52 24.85
N LYS A 635 -11.31 -8.19 25.10
CA LYS A 635 -11.37 -9.63 25.40
C LYS A 635 -11.87 -10.38 24.17
N PHE A 636 -11.08 -11.35 23.72
CA PHE A 636 -11.44 -12.29 22.66
C PHE A 636 -11.82 -13.62 23.28
N PRO A 637 -13.08 -14.05 23.19
CA PRO A 637 -13.49 -15.35 23.70
C PRO A 637 -12.90 -16.49 22.89
N LEU A 638 -12.51 -17.58 23.57
CA LEU A 638 -11.90 -18.76 22.97
C LEU A 638 -12.93 -19.87 22.74
N GLY A 639 -12.68 -20.71 21.73
CA GLY A 639 -13.48 -21.88 21.38
C GLY A 639 -14.80 -21.57 20.69
N ILE A 640 -14.99 -20.33 20.22
CA ILE A 640 -16.19 -19.87 19.54
C ILE A 640 -15.85 -19.01 18.31
N MET A 641 -16.87 -18.69 17.52
CA MET A 641 -16.74 -17.79 16.39
C MET A 641 -17.01 -16.34 16.81
N THR A 642 -16.00 -15.48 16.70
CA THR A 642 -16.07 -14.06 17.03
C THR A 642 -15.93 -13.21 15.77
N CYS A 643 -16.89 -12.31 15.51
CA CYS A 643 -16.77 -11.29 14.47
C CYS A 643 -16.29 -9.96 15.05
N VAL A 644 -15.27 -9.36 14.42
CA VAL A 644 -14.81 -8.00 14.68
C VAL A 644 -15.40 -7.09 13.61
N THR A 645 -16.27 -6.19 14.05
CA THR A 645 -17.08 -5.33 13.17
C THR A 645 -16.78 -3.85 13.39
N GLY A 646 -17.36 -2.99 12.59
CA GLY A 646 -17.25 -1.55 12.70
C GLY A 646 -17.02 -0.88 11.35
N VAL A 647 -17.19 0.43 11.29
CA VAL A 647 -17.05 1.21 10.06
C VAL A 647 -15.63 1.13 9.46
N SER A 648 -15.48 1.49 8.18
CA SER A 648 -14.18 1.52 7.52
C SER A 648 -13.22 2.45 8.25
N GLY A 649 -11.95 2.02 8.43
CA GLY A 649 -10.95 2.80 9.16
C GLY A 649 -11.13 2.90 10.68
N SER A 650 -12.05 2.15 11.31
CA SER A 650 -12.28 2.21 12.76
C SER A 650 -11.17 1.61 13.63
N GLY A 651 -10.25 0.82 13.05
CA GLY A 651 -9.11 0.21 13.75
C GLY A 651 -9.18 -1.30 13.92
N LYS A 652 -10.10 -1.99 13.24
CA LYS A 652 -10.24 -3.46 13.28
C LYS A 652 -8.94 -4.19 12.97
N SER A 653 -8.35 -3.93 11.81
CA SER A 653 -7.11 -4.59 11.37
C SER A 653 -5.92 -4.18 12.25
N SER A 654 -5.88 -2.97 12.81
CA SER A 654 -4.88 -2.56 13.79
C SER A 654 -4.94 -3.39 15.07
N LEU A 655 -6.15 -3.71 15.55
CA LEU A 655 -6.34 -4.54 16.73
C LEU A 655 -6.04 -6.02 16.45
N VAL A 656 -6.61 -6.56 15.38
CA VAL A 656 -6.57 -8.01 15.09
C VAL A 656 -5.26 -8.40 14.40
N ASN A 657 -4.91 -7.74 13.28
CA ASN A 657 -3.76 -8.14 12.48
C ASN A 657 -2.45 -7.61 13.06
N GLU A 658 -2.38 -6.30 13.39
CA GLU A 658 -1.13 -5.69 13.85
C GLU A 658 -0.77 -6.06 15.30
N ILE A 659 -1.74 -6.16 16.19
CA ILE A 659 -1.48 -6.45 17.61
C ILE A 659 -1.69 -7.94 17.91
N LEU A 660 -2.92 -8.44 17.79
CA LEU A 660 -3.28 -9.80 18.24
C LEU A 660 -2.50 -10.85 17.44
N TYR A 661 -2.67 -10.86 16.11
CA TYR A 661 -2.01 -11.85 15.24
C TYR A 661 -0.49 -11.81 15.36
N LYS A 662 0.13 -10.63 15.22
CA LYS A 662 1.60 -10.53 15.26
C LYS A 662 2.18 -10.94 16.60
N THR A 663 1.48 -10.65 17.72
CA THR A 663 1.91 -11.10 19.05
C THR A 663 1.80 -12.62 19.20
N LEU A 664 0.65 -13.19 18.78
CA LEU A 664 0.46 -14.65 18.82
C LEU A 664 1.46 -15.37 17.90
N ALA A 665 1.65 -14.87 16.68
CA ALA A 665 2.60 -15.42 15.72
C ALA A 665 4.04 -15.39 16.24
N LYS A 666 4.45 -14.29 16.87
CA LYS A 666 5.77 -14.17 17.48
C LYS A 666 5.96 -15.17 18.63
N LYS A 667 4.97 -15.29 19.52
CA LYS A 667 5.11 -16.11 20.75
C LYS A 667 4.83 -17.60 20.53
N LEU A 668 3.87 -17.95 19.67
CA LEU A 668 3.44 -19.33 19.46
C LEU A 668 4.10 -19.99 18.25
N ASN A 669 4.22 -19.23 17.15
CA ASN A 669 4.77 -19.74 15.89
C ASN A 669 6.24 -19.35 15.67
N HIS A 670 6.87 -18.62 16.62
CA HIS A 670 8.23 -18.06 16.52
C HIS A 670 8.45 -17.25 15.22
N ALA A 671 7.39 -16.54 14.79
CA ALA A 671 7.44 -15.74 13.58
C ALA A 671 8.24 -14.45 13.80
N ARG A 672 8.94 -14.01 12.75
CA ARG A 672 9.73 -12.77 12.72
C ARG A 672 8.80 -11.58 12.47
N THR A 673 7.98 -11.23 13.45
CA THR A 673 7.04 -10.12 13.34
C THR A 673 7.22 -9.15 14.50
N ILE A 674 6.96 -7.88 14.24
CA ILE A 674 6.94 -6.84 15.27
C ILE A 674 5.48 -6.53 15.57
N PRO A 675 4.99 -6.86 16.76
CA PRO A 675 3.64 -6.52 17.16
C PRO A 675 3.43 -5.00 17.27
N GLY A 676 2.24 -4.54 16.94
CA GLY A 676 1.82 -3.17 17.16
C GLY A 676 1.84 -2.79 18.64
N ARG A 677 1.85 -1.50 18.93
CA ARG A 677 1.98 -0.96 20.30
C ARG A 677 0.82 -1.37 21.18
N HIS A 678 1.12 -2.13 22.21
CA HIS A 678 0.20 -2.56 23.27
C HIS A 678 0.97 -2.82 24.56
N THR A 679 0.29 -3.01 25.68
CA THR A 679 0.94 -3.29 26.96
C THR A 679 1.26 -4.78 27.09
N ARG A 680 0.27 -5.66 26.97
CA ARG A 680 0.42 -7.12 27.04
C ARG A 680 -0.80 -7.85 26.50
N ILE A 681 -0.63 -9.16 26.25
CA ILE A 681 -1.75 -10.08 25.99
C ILE A 681 -1.75 -11.15 27.07
N GLU A 682 -2.90 -11.35 27.69
CA GLU A 682 -3.14 -12.36 28.73
C GLU A 682 -3.88 -13.57 28.16
N GLY A 683 -3.65 -14.78 28.71
CA GLY A 683 -4.34 -16.03 28.31
C GLY A 683 -3.64 -16.80 27.19
N LEU A 684 -2.39 -16.47 26.86
CA LEU A 684 -1.61 -17.13 25.78
C LEU A 684 -1.40 -18.62 26.00
N GLU A 685 -1.37 -19.07 27.27
CA GLU A 685 -1.21 -20.47 27.65
C GLU A 685 -2.39 -21.38 27.25
N GLN A 686 -3.53 -20.78 26.88
CA GLN A 686 -4.73 -21.50 26.48
C GLN A 686 -4.74 -21.88 24.99
N VAL A 687 -3.81 -21.36 24.21
CA VAL A 687 -3.72 -21.54 22.76
C VAL A 687 -2.36 -22.06 22.35
N ASP A 688 -2.32 -22.91 21.32
CA ASP A 688 -1.09 -23.57 20.85
C ASP A 688 -0.54 -23.00 19.54
N LYS A 689 -1.38 -22.42 18.71
CA LYS A 689 -1.02 -21.97 17.38
C LYS A 689 -1.95 -20.86 16.88
N VAL A 690 -1.44 -19.96 16.06
CA VAL A 690 -2.24 -19.01 15.32
C VAL A 690 -2.05 -19.20 13.82
N ILE A 691 -3.14 -19.08 13.06
CA ILE A 691 -3.15 -19.18 11.61
C ILE A 691 -3.89 -17.96 11.06
N ASP A 692 -3.20 -17.23 10.20
CA ASP A 692 -3.77 -16.09 9.47
C ASP A 692 -4.19 -16.53 8.07
N ILE A 693 -5.42 -16.23 7.72
CA ILE A 693 -6.03 -16.55 6.42
C ILE A 693 -6.44 -15.22 5.78
N ASP A 694 -5.46 -14.56 5.20
CA ASP A 694 -5.61 -13.28 4.50
C ASP A 694 -5.77 -13.45 2.98
N GLN A 695 -6.04 -12.35 2.28
CA GLN A 695 -6.22 -12.30 0.83
C GLN A 695 -4.89 -12.24 0.04
N SER A 696 -3.73 -12.32 0.69
CA SER A 696 -2.45 -12.30 0.01
C SER A 696 -2.29 -13.51 -0.92
N PRO A 697 -1.58 -13.35 -2.05
CA PRO A 697 -1.37 -14.46 -2.99
C PRO A 697 -0.72 -15.67 -2.32
N ILE A 698 -1.10 -16.88 -2.75
CA ILE A 698 -0.49 -18.14 -2.28
C ILE A 698 0.98 -18.33 -2.73
N GLY A 699 1.51 -17.40 -3.48
CA GLY A 699 2.90 -17.33 -3.91
C GLY A 699 3.13 -16.19 -4.89
N ARG A 700 4.37 -15.75 -5.02
CA ARG A 700 4.76 -14.58 -5.84
C ARG A 700 5.18 -14.93 -7.27
N THR A 701 5.27 -16.20 -7.60
CA THR A 701 5.77 -16.66 -8.91
C THR A 701 4.71 -17.48 -9.65
N PRO A 702 4.76 -17.55 -10.99
CA PRO A 702 3.87 -18.40 -11.79
C PRO A 702 3.97 -19.90 -11.48
N ARG A 703 5.02 -20.34 -10.75
CA ARG A 703 5.20 -21.72 -10.30
C ARG A 703 4.33 -22.08 -9.10
N SER A 704 3.94 -21.09 -8.32
CA SER A 704 3.01 -21.30 -7.22
C SER A 704 1.60 -21.51 -7.77
N ASN A 705 0.94 -22.57 -7.33
CA ASN A 705 -0.39 -22.93 -7.78
C ASN A 705 -1.15 -23.69 -6.67
N PRO A 706 -2.47 -23.91 -6.80
CA PRO A 706 -3.26 -24.62 -5.81
C PRO A 706 -2.71 -25.99 -5.44
N ALA A 707 -2.22 -26.77 -6.42
CA ALA A 707 -1.68 -28.10 -6.16
C ALA A 707 -0.41 -28.08 -5.31
N THR A 708 0.50 -27.10 -5.54
CA THR A 708 1.73 -26.99 -4.75
C THR A 708 1.46 -26.46 -3.35
N TYR A 709 0.57 -25.49 -3.21
CA TYR A 709 0.25 -24.87 -1.93
C TYR A 709 -0.45 -25.83 -0.96
N THR A 710 -1.43 -26.59 -1.45
CA THR A 710 -2.13 -27.62 -0.65
C THR A 710 -1.26 -28.85 -0.35
N GLY A 711 -0.10 -28.95 -1.01
CA GLY A 711 0.78 -30.11 -0.94
C GLY A 711 0.23 -31.37 -1.61
N VAL A 712 -0.83 -31.27 -2.42
CA VAL A 712 -1.35 -32.40 -3.19
C VAL A 712 -0.43 -32.78 -4.34
N PHE A 713 0.31 -31.80 -4.87
CA PHE A 713 1.24 -32.05 -5.96
C PHE A 713 2.35 -33.05 -5.60
N ASP A 714 2.77 -33.08 -4.34
CA ASP A 714 3.74 -34.05 -3.85
C ASP A 714 3.21 -35.49 -3.93
N LEU A 715 1.94 -35.68 -3.58
CA LEU A 715 1.25 -36.97 -3.67
C LEU A 715 1.04 -37.39 -5.14
N ILE A 716 0.71 -36.44 -6.01
CA ILE A 716 0.57 -36.68 -7.44
C ILE A 716 1.92 -37.11 -8.04
N ARG A 717 3.01 -36.44 -7.70
CA ARG A 717 4.36 -36.79 -8.16
C ARG A 717 4.78 -38.21 -7.71
N ASP A 718 4.46 -38.57 -6.47
CA ASP A 718 4.70 -39.92 -5.95
C ASP A 718 3.91 -40.97 -6.73
N LEU A 719 2.66 -40.69 -7.06
CA LEU A 719 1.80 -41.56 -7.87
C LEU A 719 2.37 -41.76 -9.28
N PHE A 720 2.81 -40.70 -9.96
CA PHE A 720 3.43 -40.81 -11.29
C PHE A 720 4.75 -41.57 -11.25
N ALA A 721 5.58 -41.36 -10.22
CA ALA A 721 6.82 -42.12 -10.04
C ALA A 721 6.58 -43.60 -9.76
N ALA A 722 5.42 -43.99 -9.24
CA ALA A 722 5.02 -45.36 -8.97
C ALA A 722 4.49 -46.10 -10.21
N THR A 723 4.23 -45.39 -11.32
CA THR A 723 3.74 -46.02 -12.57
C THR A 723 4.76 -47.00 -13.19
N PRO A 724 4.33 -48.04 -13.90
CA PRO A 724 5.23 -48.97 -14.55
C PRO A 724 6.21 -48.30 -15.50
N ASP A 725 5.73 -47.36 -16.32
CA ASP A 725 6.55 -46.61 -17.30
C ASP A 725 7.64 -45.77 -16.61
N ALA A 726 7.34 -45.09 -15.51
CA ALA A 726 8.31 -44.33 -14.75
C ALA A 726 9.37 -45.23 -14.12
N LYS A 727 8.95 -46.34 -13.56
CA LYS A 727 9.86 -47.36 -12.97
C LYS A 727 10.78 -47.97 -14.03
N ALA A 728 10.24 -48.36 -15.19
CA ALA A 728 11.02 -48.90 -16.31
C ALA A 728 12.11 -47.93 -16.79
N ARG A 729 11.84 -46.63 -16.74
CA ARG A 729 12.78 -45.53 -17.13
C ARG A 729 13.66 -45.05 -15.98
N GLY A 730 13.50 -45.59 -14.74
CA GLY A 730 14.24 -45.18 -13.55
C GLY A 730 13.88 -43.74 -13.07
N TYR A 731 12.68 -43.26 -13.43
CA TYR A 731 12.23 -41.91 -13.05
C TYR A 731 11.78 -41.86 -11.59
N LYS A 732 12.41 -40.96 -10.84
CA LYS A 732 12.07 -40.71 -9.44
C LYS A 732 11.11 -39.51 -9.33
N LYS A 733 10.52 -39.28 -8.17
CA LYS A 733 9.63 -38.14 -7.83
C LYS A 733 10.11 -36.80 -8.37
N GLY A 734 11.44 -36.56 -8.31
CA GLY A 734 12.04 -35.31 -8.80
C GLY A 734 11.84 -35.06 -10.29
N ARG A 735 11.71 -36.11 -11.13
CA ARG A 735 11.46 -36.02 -12.56
C ARG A 735 10.15 -35.30 -12.89
N PHE A 736 9.15 -35.47 -12.05
CA PHE A 736 7.81 -34.93 -12.22
C PHE A 736 7.64 -33.55 -11.55
N SER A 737 8.75 -32.91 -11.12
CA SER A 737 8.74 -31.54 -10.60
C SER A 737 9.14 -30.55 -11.67
N PHE A 738 8.31 -29.52 -11.87
CA PHE A 738 8.66 -28.40 -12.75
C PHE A 738 9.66 -27.42 -12.10
N ASN A 739 10.00 -27.59 -10.81
CA ASN A 739 10.99 -26.77 -10.10
C ASN A 739 12.42 -27.35 -10.17
N VAL A 740 12.57 -28.64 -10.50
CA VAL A 740 13.84 -29.35 -10.46
C VAL A 740 14.31 -29.67 -11.89
N LYS A 741 15.63 -29.53 -12.14
CA LYS A 741 16.23 -29.91 -13.42
C LYS A 741 16.03 -31.38 -13.72
N GLY A 742 15.91 -31.72 -14.99
CA GLY A 742 15.82 -33.10 -15.51
C GLY A 742 14.45 -33.44 -16.08
N GLY A 743 13.33 -33.00 -15.50
CA GLY A 743 11.99 -33.25 -16.03
C GLY A 743 11.26 -32.04 -16.58
N ARG A 744 11.69 -30.85 -16.15
CA ARG A 744 11.10 -29.59 -16.58
C ARG A 744 11.60 -29.16 -17.97
N CYS A 745 10.86 -28.28 -18.63
CA CYS A 745 11.35 -27.57 -19.81
C CYS A 745 12.45 -26.59 -19.38
N GLU A 746 13.65 -26.73 -19.92
CA GLU A 746 14.78 -25.86 -19.54
C GLU A 746 14.70 -24.46 -20.20
N ALA A 747 13.98 -24.31 -21.33
CA ALA A 747 13.80 -23.02 -21.98
C ALA A 747 13.01 -22.01 -21.10
N CYS A 748 11.91 -22.44 -20.47
CA CYS A 748 11.15 -21.63 -19.52
C CYS A 748 11.44 -22.00 -18.05
N SER A 749 12.43 -22.84 -17.80
CA SER A 749 12.77 -23.31 -16.44
C SER A 749 11.59 -23.89 -15.65
N GLY A 750 10.56 -24.39 -16.33
CA GLY A 750 9.35 -24.95 -15.74
C GLY A 750 8.21 -23.95 -15.48
N ASP A 751 8.34 -22.70 -15.88
CA ASP A 751 7.28 -21.70 -15.72
C ASP A 751 6.13 -21.90 -16.71
N GLY A 752 6.40 -22.50 -17.87
CA GLY A 752 5.44 -22.66 -18.95
C GLY A 752 5.24 -21.38 -19.78
N ILE A 753 5.66 -20.24 -19.23
CA ILE A 753 5.57 -18.90 -19.83
C ILE A 753 6.94 -18.24 -19.80
N ILE A 754 7.16 -17.31 -20.71
CA ILE A 754 8.34 -16.44 -20.76
C ILE A 754 7.89 -15.03 -20.45
N LYS A 755 8.51 -14.43 -19.44
CA LYS A 755 8.32 -13.01 -19.09
C LYS A 755 9.16 -12.16 -20.02
N ILE A 756 8.53 -11.25 -20.73
CA ILE A 756 9.18 -10.22 -21.54
C ILE A 756 9.08 -8.91 -20.75
N GLU A 757 10.21 -8.45 -20.22
CA GLU A 757 10.26 -7.20 -19.47
C GLU A 757 10.17 -6.00 -20.42
N MET A 758 9.20 -5.16 -20.19
CA MET A 758 8.94 -3.94 -20.95
C MET A 758 9.23 -2.73 -20.06
N HIS A 759 10.38 -2.08 -20.23
CA HIS A 759 10.88 -1.00 -19.35
C HIS A 759 9.89 0.13 -19.07
N PHE A 760 8.94 0.41 -19.96
CA PHE A 760 7.97 1.51 -19.83
C PHE A 760 6.50 1.04 -19.89
N LEU A 761 6.27 -0.24 -20.11
CA LEU A 761 4.95 -0.87 -20.22
C LEU A 761 4.85 -2.03 -19.23
N PRO A 762 3.64 -2.51 -18.91
CA PRO A 762 3.48 -3.74 -18.14
C PRO A 762 4.20 -4.91 -18.81
N ASP A 763 4.82 -5.76 -18.01
CA ASP A 763 5.49 -6.97 -18.50
C ASP A 763 4.50 -7.88 -19.25
N VAL A 764 4.95 -8.44 -20.38
CA VAL A 764 4.16 -9.36 -21.20
C VAL A 764 4.57 -10.79 -20.90
N TYR A 765 3.60 -11.65 -20.68
CA TYR A 765 3.80 -13.08 -20.45
C TYR A 765 3.30 -13.86 -21.68
N VAL A 766 4.22 -14.57 -22.36
CA VAL A 766 3.90 -15.39 -23.53
C VAL A 766 4.11 -16.87 -23.23
N PRO A 767 3.29 -17.80 -23.76
CA PRO A 767 3.55 -19.22 -23.65
C PRO A 767 4.93 -19.60 -24.19
N CYS A 768 5.63 -20.49 -23.50
CA CYS A 768 6.94 -20.97 -23.95
C CYS A 768 6.78 -21.76 -25.26
N GLU A 769 7.42 -21.34 -26.33
CA GLU A 769 7.36 -21.97 -27.65
C GLU A 769 7.90 -23.42 -27.63
N VAL A 770 8.92 -23.71 -26.80
CA VAL A 770 9.55 -25.02 -26.73
C VAL A 770 8.63 -26.08 -26.13
N CYS A 771 7.93 -25.76 -25.04
CA CYS A 771 7.03 -26.70 -24.37
C CYS A 771 5.53 -26.43 -24.66
N GLY A 772 5.20 -25.40 -25.43
CA GLY A 772 3.82 -25.00 -25.67
C GLY A 772 3.01 -24.76 -24.39
N GLY A 773 3.62 -24.14 -23.38
CA GLY A 773 3.00 -23.90 -22.08
C GLY A 773 3.00 -25.11 -21.12
N LYS A 774 3.47 -26.29 -21.54
CA LYS A 774 3.31 -27.55 -20.77
C LYS A 774 4.26 -27.73 -19.60
N ARG A 775 5.24 -26.82 -19.38
CA ARG A 775 6.19 -26.82 -18.24
C ARG A 775 7.22 -27.94 -18.22
N TYR A 776 6.98 -29.06 -18.88
CA TYR A 776 7.82 -30.28 -18.88
C TYR A 776 8.46 -30.54 -20.22
N ASN A 777 9.54 -31.35 -20.20
CA ASN A 777 10.11 -31.92 -21.43
C ASN A 777 9.27 -33.06 -21.99
N ARG A 778 9.53 -33.43 -23.25
CA ARG A 778 8.74 -34.45 -23.98
C ARG A 778 8.77 -35.80 -23.28
N GLU A 779 9.93 -36.25 -22.81
CA GLU A 779 10.13 -37.57 -22.20
C GLU A 779 9.34 -37.71 -20.89
N THR A 780 9.24 -36.65 -20.07
CA THR A 780 8.42 -36.65 -18.84
C THR A 780 6.93 -36.75 -19.17
N LEU A 781 6.48 -36.09 -20.26
CA LEU A 781 5.09 -36.14 -20.74
C LEU A 781 4.68 -37.47 -21.38
N GLU A 782 5.63 -38.36 -21.71
CA GLU A 782 5.31 -39.70 -22.17
C GLU A 782 4.76 -40.62 -21.07
N VAL A 783 5.11 -40.32 -19.80
CA VAL A 783 4.59 -41.09 -18.66
C VAL A 783 3.14 -40.71 -18.40
N LYS A 784 2.25 -41.70 -18.35
CA LYS A 784 0.82 -41.51 -18.16
C LYS A 784 0.29 -42.27 -16.95
N TYR A 785 -0.64 -41.69 -16.24
CA TYR A 785 -1.46 -42.36 -15.23
C TYR A 785 -2.93 -42.29 -15.68
N LYS A 786 -3.60 -43.44 -15.79
CA LYS A 786 -4.96 -43.55 -16.36
C LYS A 786 -5.12 -42.76 -17.69
N GLY A 787 -4.08 -42.82 -18.55
CA GLY A 787 -4.10 -42.15 -19.87
C GLY A 787 -3.80 -40.67 -19.89
N LYS A 788 -3.64 -40.02 -18.74
CA LYS A 788 -3.34 -38.59 -18.57
C LYS A 788 -1.89 -38.35 -18.21
N THR A 789 -1.27 -37.31 -18.78
CA THR A 789 0.08 -36.83 -18.42
C THR A 789 0.02 -36.01 -17.14
N ILE A 790 1.16 -35.74 -16.52
CA ILE A 790 1.21 -34.87 -15.35
C ILE A 790 0.74 -33.42 -15.67
N TYR A 791 0.95 -32.98 -16.89
CA TYR A 791 0.44 -31.67 -17.35
C TYR A 791 -1.10 -31.67 -17.46
N ASP A 792 -1.68 -32.76 -18.02
CA ASP A 792 -3.14 -32.91 -18.11
C ASP A 792 -3.76 -32.87 -16.71
N VAL A 793 -3.12 -33.53 -15.74
CA VAL A 793 -3.59 -33.50 -14.32
C VAL A 793 -3.51 -32.09 -13.72
N LEU A 794 -2.45 -31.33 -14.00
CA LEU A 794 -2.35 -29.95 -13.53
C LEU A 794 -3.41 -29.04 -14.19
N ASN A 795 -3.85 -29.38 -15.40
CA ASN A 795 -4.90 -28.63 -16.10
C ASN A 795 -6.33 -29.03 -15.70
N MET A 796 -6.49 -30.14 -14.98
CA MET A 796 -7.82 -30.54 -14.48
C MET A 796 -8.35 -29.50 -13.50
N THR A 797 -9.66 -29.26 -13.54
CA THR A 797 -10.37 -28.57 -12.47
C THR A 797 -10.36 -29.42 -11.19
N VAL A 798 -10.64 -28.81 -10.05
CA VAL A 798 -10.77 -29.55 -8.78
C VAL A 798 -11.88 -30.61 -8.88
N GLU A 799 -12.98 -30.31 -9.56
CA GLU A 799 -14.10 -31.23 -9.80
C GLU A 799 -13.66 -32.47 -10.63
N GLU A 800 -13.02 -32.25 -11.78
CA GLU A 800 -12.47 -33.31 -12.60
C GLU A 800 -11.42 -34.17 -11.87
N ALA A 801 -10.55 -33.48 -11.08
CA ALA A 801 -9.53 -34.16 -10.28
C ALA A 801 -10.14 -35.00 -9.17
N LEU A 802 -11.25 -34.57 -8.57
CA LEU A 802 -11.96 -35.33 -7.55
C LEU A 802 -12.49 -36.66 -8.10
N GLU A 803 -13.07 -36.64 -9.29
CA GLU A 803 -13.51 -37.84 -10.00
C GLU A 803 -12.33 -38.72 -10.44
N PHE A 804 -11.29 -38.12 -11.04
CA PHE A 804 -10.13 -38.84 -11.55
C PHE A 804 -9.36 -39.59 -10.45
N PHE A 805 -9.24 -38.99 -9.25
CA PHE A 805 -8.56 -39.54 -8.08
C PHE A 805 -9.49 -40.20 -7.06
N GLU A 806 -10.72 -40.55 -7.41
CA GLU A 806 -11.71 -41.14 -6.52
C GLU A 806 -11.15 -42.30 -5.68
N HIS A 807 -10.29 -43.14 -6.28
CA HIS A 807 -9.69 -44.32 -5.64
C HIS A 807 -8.34 -44.05 -4.97
N VAL A 808 -7.90 -42.77 -4.83
CA VAL A 808 -6.66 -42.37 -4.16
C VAL A 808 -6.98 -41.55 -2.94
N PRO A 809 -7.26 -42.10 -1.76
CA PRO A 809 -7.83 -41.42 -0.60
C PRO A 809 -7.03 -40.20 -0.14
N SER A 810 -5.70 -40.25 -0.23
CA SER A 810 -4.80 -39.16 0.19
C SER A 810 -4.92 -37.91 -0.69
N ILE A 811 -5.15 -38.09 -2.00
CA ILE A 811 -5.37 -37.00 -2.96
C ILE A 811 -6.83 -36.54 -2.88
N ARG A 812 -7.76 -37.49 -2.90
CA ARG A 812 -9.21 -37.24 -2.83
C ARG A 812 -9.57 -36.33 -1.66
N ARG A 813 -9.09 -36.61 -0.44
CA ARG A 813 -9.37 -35.79 0.75
C ARG A 813 -9.00 -34.31 0.57
N LYS A 814 -7.85 -34.02 -0.09
CA LYS A 814 -7.43 -32.65 -0.37
C LYS A 814 -8.28 -31.99 -1.45
N MET A 815 -8.76 -32.75 -2.43
CA MET A 815 -9.68 -32.24 -3.45
C MET A 815 -11.05 -31.95 -2.86
N GLU A 816 -11.54 -32.81 -1.97
CA GLU A 816 -12.80 -32.61 -1.24
C GLU A 816 -12.77 -31.29 -0.45
N THR A 817 -11.68 -30.97 0.27
CA THR A 817 -11.58 -29.69 1.00
C THR A 817 -11.58 -28.48 0.07
N LEU A 818 -10.96 -28.54 -1.11
CA LEU A 818 -11.02 -27.47 -2.12
C LEU A 818 -12.43 -27.33 -2.69
N ASN A 819 -13.12 -28.43 -2.93
CA ASN A 819 -14.52 -28.42 -3.40
C ASN A 819 -15.47 -27.86 -2.35
N ASP A 820 -15.29 -28.23 -1.08
CA ASP A 820 -16.11 -27.75 0.05
C ASP A 820 -16.06 -26.22 0.20
N VAL A 821 -14.90 -25.60 -0.02
CA VAL A 821 -14.76 -24.15 0.02
C VAL A 821 -15.26 -23.44 -1.25
N GLY A 822 -15.91 -24.16 -2.18
CA GLY A 822 -16.51 -23.60 -3.40
C GLY A 822 -15.49 -23.32 -4.52
N LEU A 823 -14.38 -24.05 -4.57
CA LEU A 823 -13.33 -23.91 -5.59
C LEU A 823 -13.31 -25.07 -6.60
N SER A 824 -14.47 -25.67 -6.90
CA SER A 824 -14.61 -26.78 -7.86
C SER A 824 -14.08 -26.45 -9.25
N TYR A 825 -14.21 -25.20 -9.67
CA TYR A 825 -13.91 -24.69 -11.01
C TYR A 825 -12.44 -24.33 -11.25
N ILE A 826 -11.62 -24.12 -10.21
CA ILE A 826 -10.21 -23.75 -10.41
C ILE A 826 -9.38 -24.92 -10.89
N ARG A 827 -8.35 -24.65 -11.70
CA ARG A 827 -7.42 -25.68 -12.16
C ARG A 827 -6.30 -25.89 -11.13
N LEU A 828 -5.87 -27.14 -10.95
CA LEU A 828 -4.82 -27.51 -10.00
C LEU A 828 -3.49 -26.78 -10.24
N GLY A 829 -3.11 -26.59 -11.50
CA GLY A 829 -1.89 -25.91 -11.93
C GLY A 829 -2.07 -24.42 -12.25
N GLN A 830 -3.22 -23.80 -11.93
CA GLN A 830 -3.47 -22.38 -12.18
C GLN A 830 -2.44 -21.51 -11.46
N PRO A 831 -1.72 -20.62 -12.16
CA PRO A 831 -0.74 -19.75 -11.53
C PRO A 831 -1.35 -18.87 -10.44
N SER A 832 -0.64 -18.70 -9.32
CA SER A 832 -1.10 -17.85 -8.21
C SER A 832 -1.37 -16.40 -8.62
N THR A 833 -0.70 -15.92 -9.64
CA THR A 833 -0.85 -14.56 -10.18
C THR A 833 -2.18 -14.32 -10.90
N THR A 834 -2.89 -15.39 -11.29
CA THR A 834 -4.19 -15.32 -11.96
C THR A 834 -5.37 -15.53 -11.00
N LEU A 835 -5.09 -15.92 -9.76
CA LEU A 835 -6.12 -16.09 -8.73
C LEU A 835 -6.56 -14.74 -8.17
N SER A 836 -7.84 -14.62 -7.85
CA SER A 836 -8.36 -13.50 -7.06
C SER A 836 -7.92 -13.63 -5.59
N GLY A 837 -7.97 -12.52 -4.83
CA GLY A 837 -7.66 -12.53 -3.39
C GLY A 837 -8.55 -13.50 -2.60
N GLY A 838 -9.85 -13.53 -2.92
CA GLY A 838 -10.80 -14.46 -2.30
C GLY A 838 -10.53 -15.93 -2.64
N GLU A 839 -10.12 -16.26 -3.88
CA GLU A 839 -9.71 -17.61 -4.25
C GLU A 839 -8.44 -18.05 -3.51
N ALA A 840 -7.44 -17.16 -3.41
CA ALA A 840 -6.22 -17.41 -2.66
C ALA A 840 -6.52 -17.69 -1.17
N GLN A 841 -7.38 -16.90 -0.57
CA GLN A 841 -7.83 -17.07 0.82
C GLN A 841 -8.55 -18.40 1.04
N ARG A 842 -9.46 -18.79 0.14
CA ARG A 842 -10.17 -20.08 0.20
C ARG A 842 -9.22 -21.26 0.03
N ILE A 843 -8.17 -21.16 -0.80
CA ILE A 843 -7.13 -22.20 -0.92
C ILE A 843 -6.37 -22.35 0.40
N LYS A 844 -6.04 -21.26 1.08
CA LYS A 844 -5.42 -21.29 2.41
C LYS A 844 -6.34 -21.97 3.42
N LEU A 845 -7.60 -21.59 3.44
CA LEU A 845 -8.62 -22.21 4.30
C LEU A 845 -8.76 -23.72 4.05
N ALA A 846 -8.87 -24.14 2.79
CA ALA A 846 -8.93 -25.55 2.42
C ALA A 846 -7.71 -26.34 2.87
N THR A 847 -6.54 -25.73 2.78
CA THR A 847 -5.28 -26.34 3.23
C THR A 847 -5.31 -26.61 4.73
N GLU A 848 -5.76 -25.67 5.53
CA GLU A 848 -5.88 -25.84 6.99
C GLU A 848 -6.97 -26.84 7.37
N LEU A 849 -8.12 -26.86 6.67
CA LEU A 849 -9.17 -27.86 6.85
C LEU A 849 -8.69 -29.28 6.57
N SER A 850 -7.74 -29.44 5.67
CA SER A 850 -7.15 -30.76 5.36
C SER A 850 -6.23 -31.31 6.46
N ARG A 851 -5.81 -30.46 7.41
CA ARG A 851 -4.91 -30.81 8.53
C ARG A 851 -5.71 -31.29 9.74
N ARG A 852 -5.03 -31.99 10.63
CA ARG A 852 -5.65 -32.44 11.88
C ARG A 852 -5.71 -31.27 12.87
N SER A 853 -6.90 -31.01 13.38
CA SER A 853 -7.12 -29.96 14.38
C SER A 853 -6.63 -30.40 15.76
N THR A 854 -6.06 -29.45 16.53
CA THR A 854 -5.71 -29.64 17.95
C THR A 854 -6.82 -29.21 18.92
N GLY A 855 -7.80 -28.47 18.43
CA GLY A 855 -8.88 -27.87 19.24
C GLY A 855 -8.44 -26.66 20.06
N LYS A 856 -7.21 -26.14 19.88
CA LYS A 856 -6.66 -24.96 20.56
C LYS A 856 -6.05 -23.93 19.61
N THR A 857 -6.33 -24.07 18.32
CA THR A 857 -5.80 -23.18 17.29
C THR A 857 -6.67 -21.92 17.18
N VAL A 858 -6.03 -20.76 17.05
CA VAL A 858 -6.68 -19.50 16.71
C VAL A 858 -6.60 -19.28 15.21
N TYR A 859 -7.73 -19.24 14.52
CA TYR A 859 -7.85 -18.85 13.12
C TYR A 859 -8.25 -17.38 13.03
N ILE A 860 -7.52 -16.59 12.28
CA ILE A 860 -7.82 -15.19 12.00
C ILE A 860 -8.13 -15.08 10.51
N LEU A 861 -9.29 -14.54 10.17
CA LEU A 861 -9.72 -14.33 8.79
C LEU A 861 -10.05 -12.86 8.59
N ASP A 862 -9.52 -12.28 7.51
CA ASP A 862 -9.77 -10.89 7.16
C ASP A 862 -10.68 -10.84 5.92
N GLU A 863 -11.92 -10.37 6.12
CA GLU A 863 -12.98 -10.22 5.10
C GLU A 863 -13.13 -11.45 4.18
N PRO A 864 -13.38 -12.66 4.71
CA PRO A 864 -13.39 -13.87 3.91
C PRO A 864 -14.57 -13.98 2.93
N THR A 865 -15.57 -13.10 3.00
CA THR A 865 -16.69 -13.06 2.04
C THR A 865 -16.44 -12.24 0.80
N THR A 866 -15.24 -11.65 0.69
CA THR A 866 -14.83 -10.85 -0.47
C THR A 866 -15.02 -11.62 -1.78
N GLY A 867 -15.78 -11.07 -2.73
CA GLY A 867 -16.03 -11.68 -4.04
C GLY A 867 -16.91 -12.92 -4.01
N LEU A 868 -17.66 -13.16 -2.93
CA LEU A 868 -18.51 -14.32 -2.79
C LEU A 868 -20.00 -14.02 -3.03
N HIS A 869 -20.62 -14.84 -3.85
CA HIS A 869 -22.07 -14.90 -3.98
C HIS A 869 -22.71 -15.47 -2.69
N PHE A 870 -23.96 -15.14 -2.40
CA PHE A 870 -24.72 -15.61 -1.23
C PHE A 870 -24.62 -17.12 -0.97
N ALA A 871 -24.69 -17.94 -2.02
CA ALA A 871 -24.54 -19.39 -1.92
C ALA A 871 -23.14 -19.82 -1.43
N ASP A 872 -22.10 -19.10 -1.86
CA ASP A 872 -20.72 -19.36 -1.43
C ASP A 872 -20.51 -18.86 0.00
N VAL A 873 -21.12 -17.71 0.38
CA VAL A 873 -21.14 -17.22 1.78
C VAL A 873 -21.82 -18.22 2.70
N HIS A 874 -22.92 -18.84 2.26
CA HIS A 874 -23.61 -19.88 3.02
C HIS A 874 -22.67 -21.06 3.34
N LYS A 875 -22.01 -21.61 2.33
CA LYS A 875 -21.03 -22.69 2.52
C LYS A 875 -19.88 -22.26 3.44
N LEU A 876 -19.38 -21.03 3.26
CA LEU A 876 -18.30 -20.50 4.10
C LEU A 876 -18.72 -20.42 5.59
N THR A 877 -19.93 -19.95 5.87
CA THR A 877 -20.43 -19.88 7.26
C THR A 877 -20.53 -21.26 7.91
N GLU A 878 -20.96 -22.28 7.18
CA GLU A 878 -20.99 -23.67 7.67
C GLU A 878 -19.57 -24.17 8.00
N ILE A 879 -18.59 -23.84 7.16
CA ILE A 879 -17.18 -24.20 7.38
C ILE A 879 -16.61 -23.51 8.63
N LEU A 880 -16.85 -22.21 8.78
CA LEU A 880 -16.37 -21.45 9.94
C LEU A 880 -16.97 -21.98 11.25
N ARG A 881 -18.25 -22.33 11.24
CA ARG A 881 -18.91 -22.96 12.39
C ARG A 881 -18.39 -24.36 12.67
N ARG A 882 -18.07 -25.16 11.66
CA ARG A 882 -17.42 -26.46 11.84
C ARG A 882 -16.05 -26.32 12.50
N LEU A 883 -15.23 -25.33 12.09
CA LEU A 883 -13.93 -25.04 12.69
C LEU A 883 -14.04 -24.67 14.17
N SER A 884 -15.01 -23.82 14.55
CA SER A 884 -15.22 -23.45 15.94
C SER A 884 -15.81 -24.64 16.74
N GLY A 885 -16.71 -25.42 16.14
CA GLY A 885 -17.26 -26.63 16.76
C GLY A 885 -16.23 -27.68 17.12
N ASP A 886 -15.05 -27.71 16.46
CA ASP A 886 -13.92 -28.56 16.79
C ASP A 886 -13.09 -28.01 17.99
N GLY A 887 -13.56 -26.98 18.69
CA GLY A 887 -12.94 -26.37 19.86
C GLY A 887 -11.95 -25.26 19.52
N ASN A 888 -11.73 -24.96 18.26
CA ASN A 888 -10.85 -23.88 17.82
C ASN A 888 -11.50 -22.51 18.00
N THR A 889 -10.68 -21.49 18.08
CA THR A 889 -11.15 -20.09 18.10
C THR A 889 -11.12 -19.54 16.69
N VAL A 890 -12.22 -18.98 16.23
CA VAL A 890 -12.33 -18.35 14.90
C VAL A 890 -12.62 -16.88 15.07
N ILE A 891 -11.69 -16.03 14.66
CA ILE A 891 -11.82 -14.57 14.71
C ILE A 891 -11.91 -14.05 13.28
N VAL A 892 -13.00 -13.40 12.95
CA VAL A 892 -13.31 -12.92 11.60
C VAL A 892 -13.49 -11.42 11.61
N ILE A 893 -12.71 -10.68 10.84
CA ILE A 893 -13.00 -9.28 10.52
C ILE A 893 -14.02 -9.29 9.39
N GLU A 894 -15.21 -8.75 9.61
CA GLU A 894 -16.30 -8.85 8.63
C GLU A 894 -17.24 -7.64 8.60
N HIS A 895 -17.79 -7.42 7.41
CA HIS A 895 -18.85 -6.44 7.14
C HIS A 895 -20.13 -7.07 6.63
N ASN A 896 -20.07 -8.31 6.14
CA ASN A 896 -21.21 -9.04 5.63
C ASN A 896 -22.14 -9.45 6.79
N LEU A 897 -23.38 -8.92 6.77
CA LEU A 897 -24.34 -9.12 7.84
C LEU A 897 -24.78 -10.58 7.96
N ASP A 898 -24.76 -11.35 6.88
CA ASP A 898 -25.10 -12.77 6.88
C ASP A 898 -24.09 -13.60 7.66
N VAL A 899 -22.79 -13.26 7.62
CA VAL A 899 -21.77 -13.88 8.47
C VAL A 899 -21.89 -13.38 9.90
N ILE A 900 -22.05 -12.07 10.09
CA ILE A 900 -22.09 -11.45 11.43
C ILE A 900 -23.27 -12.01 12.25
N LYS A 901 -24.44 -12.21 11.64
CA LYS A 901 -25.60 -12.80 12.33
C LYS A 901 -25.38 -14.25 12.79
N THR A 902 -24.43 -14.96 12.15
CA THR A 902 -24.11 -16.36 12.51
C THR A 902 -23.05 -16.47 13.60
N ALA A 903 -22.33 -15.38 13.94
CA ALA A 903 -21.29 -15.37 14.95
C ALA A 903 -21.85 -15.60 16.36
N ASP A 904 -21.04 -16.19 17.24
CA ASP A 904 -21.41 -16.38 18.65
C ASP A 904 -21.16 -15.11 19.47
N TYR A 905 -20.15 -14.31 19.06
CA TYR A 905 -19.77 -13.08 19.73
C TYR A 905 -19.36 -12.01 18.72
N ILE A 906 -19.61 -10.75 19.03
CA ILE A 906 -19.23 -9.61 18.21
C ILE A 906 -18.41 -8.63 19.05
N ILE A 907 -17.37 -8.06 18.46
CA ILE A 907 -16.62 -6.92 18.98
C ILE A 907 -16.75 -5.80 17.96
N ASP A 908 -17.49 -4.75 18.31
CA ASP A 908 -17.75 -3.61 17.42
C ASP A 908 -16.79 -2.46 17.73
N ILE A 909 -15.96 -2.08 16.76
CA ILE A 909 -14.93 -1.05 16.89
C ILE A 909 -15.40 0.23 16.19
N GLY A 910 -15.30 1.35 16.87
CA GLY A 910 -15.75 2.61 16.31
C GLY A 910 -15.51 3.80 17.25
N PRO A 911 -16.49 4.75 17.31
CA PRO A 911 -17.74 4.81 16.53
C PRO A 911 -17.56 5.15 15.05
N GLU A 912 -16.49 5.91 14.70
CA GLU A 912 -16.19 6.39 13.36
C GLU A 912 -14.83 5.86 12.86
N GLY A 913 -14.42 6.24 11.64
CA GLY A 913 -13.09 5.98 11.12
C GLY A 913 -12.02 6.96 11.58
N GLY A 914 -10.73 6.62 11.40
CA GLY A 914 -9.59 7.47 11.69
C GLY A 914 -9.51 7.95 13.14
N ASP A 915 -9.23 9.22 13.34
CA ASP A 915 -9.04 9.84 14.67
C ASP A 915 -10.28 9.75 15.57
N LYS A 916 -11.46 9.63 14.99
CA LYS A 916 -12.74 9.52 15.73
C LYS A 916 -13.09 8.09 16.09
N GLY A 917 -12.34 7.11 15.57
CA GLY A 917 -12.49 5.68 15.85
C GLY A 917 -11.58 5.20 16.98
N GLY A 918 -11.26 3.92 16.95
CA GLY A 918 -10.25 3.30 17.82
C GLY A 918 -10.72 2.96 19.23
N THR A 919 -12.03 2.88 19.46
CA THR A 919 -12.62 2.44 20.74
C THR A 919 -13.56 1.27 20.53
N VAL A 920 -13.78 0.48 21.57
CA VAL A 920 -14.82 -0.57 21.58
C VAL A 920 -16.16 0.10 21.84
N VAL A 921 -17.06 0.07 20.85
CA VAL A 921 -18.42 0.61 20.96
C VAL A 921 -19.31 -0.33 21.74
N ALA A 922 -19.24 -1.61 21.41
CA ALA A 922 -20.01 -2.68 22.02
C ALA A 922 -19.31 -4.02 21.88
N SER A 923 -19.57 -4.93 22.78
CA SER A 923 -19.14 -6.33 22.67
C SER A 923 -20.19 -7.24 23.33
N GLY A 924 -20.50 -8.36 22.71
CA GLY A 924 -21.53 -9.30 23.18
C GLY A 924 -22.04 -10.20 22.08
N THR A 925 -23.16 -10.88 22.33
CA THR A 925 -23.85 -11.66 21.30
C THR A 925 -24.48 -10.75 20.22
N PRO A 926 -24.77 -11.26 19.02
CA PRO A 926 -25.48 -10.46 18.01
C PRO A 926 -26.77 -9.80 18.51
N GLU A 927 -27.50 -10.47 19.37
CA GLU A 927 -28.74 -9.97 19.98
C GLU A 927 -28.47 -8.79 20.94
N GLU A 928 -27.40 -8.85 21.74
CA GLU A 928 -26.97 -7.77 22.62
C GLU A 928 -26.45 -6.55 21.83
N ILE A 929 -25.72 -6.79 20.74
CA ILE A 929 -25.26 -5.73 19.84
C ILE A 929 -26.45 -5.06 19.13
N ALA A 930 -27.43 -5.83 18.69
CA ALA A 930 -28.68 -5.32 18.06
C ALA A 930 -29.49 -4.39 18.98
N ALA A 931 -29.40 -4.60 20.30
CA ALA A 931 -30.06 -3.75 21.30
C ALA A 931 -29.26 -2.47 21.61
N ASN A 932 -28.03 -2.31 21.12
CA ASN A 932 -27.19 -1.15 21.42
C ASN A 932 -27.37 -0.05 20.38
N GLU A 933 -28.01 1.04 20.74
CA GLU A 933 -28.30 2.19 19.87
C GLU A 933 -27.03 2.92 19.37
N LYS A 934 -25.88 2.78 20.06
CA LYS A 934 -24.62 3.43 19.69
C LYS A 934 -23.86 2.67 18.60
N SER A 935 -24.21 1.40 18.38
CA SER A 935 -23.56 0.55 17.38
C SER A 935 -24.24 0.72 16.02
N TYR A 936 -23.49 1.15 15.02
CA TYR A 936 -23.98 1.14 13.63
C TYR A 936 -24.26 -0.29 13.16
N THR A 937 -23.34 -1.21 13.42
CA THR A 937 -23.53 -2.64 13.12
C THR A 937 -24.78 -3.18 13.78
N GLY A 938 -25.03 -2.78 15.04
CA GLY A 938 -26.23 -3.17 15.79
C GLY A 938 -27.55 -2.77 15.12
N LYS A 939 -27.60 -1.57 14.55
CA LYS A 939 -28.81 -1.09 13.84
C LYS A 939 -29.16 -1.94 12.63
N TYR A 940 -28.13 -2.30 11.81
CA TYR A 940 -28.36 -3.14 10.62
C TYR A 940 -28.65 -4.59 10.97
N ILE A 941 -27.98 -5.15 11.99
CA ILE A 941 -28.26 -6.54 12.46
C ILE A 941 -29.65 -6.65 13.03
N ALA A 942 -30.16 -5.68 13.79
CA ALA A 942 -31.49 -5.68 14.35
C ALA A 942 -32.57 -5.86 13.26
N ALA A 943 -32.38 -5.23 12.10
CA ALA A 943 -33.30 -5.37 10.97
C ALA A 943 -33.32 -6.81 10.41
N ILE A 944 -32.20 -7.51 10.42
CA ILE A 944 -32.11 -8.89 9.90
C ILE A 944 -32.60 -9.91 10.93
N LEU A 945 -32.26 -9.76 12.21
CA LEU A 945 -32.71 -10.66 13.26
C LEU A 945 -34.21 -10.60 13.46
N ASN A 946 -34.85 -9.45 13.20
CA ASN A 946 -36.29 -9.24 13.29
C ASN A 946 -37.08 -9.73 12.04
N LYS A 947 -36.41 -9.96 10.92
CA LYS A 947 -36.99 -10.60 9.72
C LYS A 947 -37.06 -12.12 9.95
N LYS A 948 -38.01 -12.58 10.82
CA LYS A 948 -38.33 -14.01 11.00
C LYS A 948 -39.05 -14.62 9.80
#